data_35877eec32316622046cee72f454e63b
#
_entry.id   35877eec32316622046cee72f454e63b
#
_cell.length_a   1.000
_cell.length_b   1.000
_cell.length_c   1.000
_cell.angle_alpha   90.00
_cell.angle_beta   90.00
_cell.angle_gamma   90.00
#
_symmetry.space_group_name_H-M   'P 1'
#
loop_
_entity.id
_entity.type
_entity.pdbx_description
1 polymer ?
#
loop_
_entity_poly.entity_id
_entity_poly.type
_entity_poly.pdbx_seq_one_letter_code
_entity_poly.pdbx_strand_id
1 'polypeptide(L)'
;MRKSYSFLAAWLMACLFSVSAYAQSVTISGTVKNSANKDNVPAVSVIVKGTSQGTYTNSDGGFSLKVAKLPVVLVFSSIGFESQEVTVSDAAKAVEVDFKVKSDLGQEVVVAASRLPQRILEAPVTMERMNSAIIKNVAAPSVYEAITNLKGVDVHTASLTFRTVTTRGFVSSGNTRLNQLVDGMDNQAPGFNFAVSSIVGLTDLDVDNIEVLSGASSALYGSGGMNGTVLITSKSPFKYQGFSYNVKQGMMHVDKKQRSAAPYNNISMRWAKVYKNKLAFRLSGELIRGSDWEAEDYRNKAQIGILSKVVGGNRAGDPNFNGVNVYGDETSVNLGQLAALLSGSINSLVAAQSGGLVNLQGTANTYFGAIGNPTYPSNAQVAGFVGLFPTSVQPAAQLYAPLYLGVTRNYFGTQNNVTRTGYNEDQLVDYNTLNAKFNAGVHYKFTDNLEASLNSYFGTGTTVYTGANRYSLRNFKMAQHKFEMKSKNWMYRAYTIQENAGDSYIGDALGAFINEAWKPSLNTAGGLTSIAASWLPQYMLTFSEGRRTSLGAFSDAQLHAAARGTADAGRFLPGTKQFNDAANVIRNISVSKPGGAKFLDKSDLYAMEANANISEMLHFSKVVDVLIGANWKQWALKSQGTIFADTLQTILINEYGSYIQLKKSLLNNKLTLTASGRYDKQTNFKGKFTPRVTAVINVAKDNNIRLSYQTAYRFPSNQNQYISLRLGGGSSFLIGCLPEFQTYYKLNGTRPGYTAESILAYRAGAPGDSSRLVRATFNEVKPEVVTSYEIGYKGIIGKKLLFDAYYYTSRYKDFLVSVAAGQTQSDNAGRLPLYSSFSTNNVSYTQNSAAIIKSYGWGAGVEYRAIKNYVVYGNVFSDVLKDVPANEVTYFNAPKYRYNIGLRNDDLCKGLGFNVVYKWQDNNYYEGTFVSGTLPYFGWWDAQVSYRPHGTKSVFRVGGTNLGNFYARTGYGSPAVGGLYYISYGYNIF
;
A
#
# COMPACT_ATOMS: atom_id res chain seq x y z
N MET A 1 51.65 -34.80 30.21
CA MET A 1 50.28 -34.56 29.77
C MET A 1 49.17 -35.31 30.55
N ARG A 2 49.44 -36.31 31.37
CA ARG A 2 48.42 -37.04 32.16
C ARG A 2 47.94 -36.34 33.45
N LYS A 3 48.72 -35.40 34.02
CA LYS A 3 48.34 -34.69 35.27
C LYS A 3 47.43 -33.46 35.06
N SER A 4 47.32 -32.88 33.83
CA SER A 4 46.50 -31.73 33.54
C SER A 4 45.01 -32.08 33.33
N TYR A 5 44.69 -33.30 32.90
CA TYR A 5 43.30 -33.74 32.71
C TYR A 5 42.60 -34.10 34.02
N SER A 6 43.37 -34.54 35.02
CA SER A 6 42.83 -34.83 36.35
C SER A 6 42.44 -33.55 37.11
N PHE A 7 43.17 -32.43 36.89
CA PHE A 7 42.85 -31.15 37.48
C PHE A 7 41.59 -30.51 36.80
N LEU A 8 41.47 -30.69 35.47
CA LEU A 8 40.28 -30.21 34.72
C LEU A 8 39.03 -30.99 35.07
N ALA A 9 39.16 -32.32 35.22
CA ALA A 9 38.03 -33.19 35.64
C ALA A 9 37.64 -32.95 37.12
N ALA A 10 38.55 -32.68 37.99
CA ALA A 10 38.29 -32.31 39.39
C ALA A 10 37.61 -30.90 39.45
N TRP A 11 38.02 -29.97 38.60
CA TRP A 11 37.45 -28.65 38.52
C TRP A 11 36.04 -28.67 37.93
N LEU A 12 35.79 -29.49 36.87
CA LEU A 12 34.48 -29.75 36.31
C LEU A 12 33.54 -30.46 37.30
N MET A 13 34.08 -31.43 38.08
CA MET A 13 33.30 -32.07 39.13
C MET A 13 32.99 -31.12 40.31
N ALA A 14 33.90 -30.26 40.70
CA ALA A 14 33.67 -29.23 41.73
C ALA A 14 32.61 -28.18 41.23
N CYS A 15 32.62 -27.81 39.93
CA CYS A 15 31.56 -27.01 39.33
C CYS A 15 30.21 -27.71 39.24
N LEU A 16 30.17 -29.03 39.10
CA LEU A 16 28.94 -29.82 39.10
C LEU A 16 28.32 -30.02 40.50
N PHE A 17 29.15 -30.02 41.57
CA PHE A 17 28.70 -30.10 42.96
C PHE A 17 28.31 -28.75 43.58
N SER A 18 28.61 -27.61 42.97
CA SER A 18 28.23 -26.30 43.49
C SER A 18 26.80 -25.88 43.12
N VAL A 19 25.98 -26.73 42.50
CA VAL A 19 24.62 -26.41 41.99
C VAL A 19 23.53 -27.01 42.87
N SER A 20 23.72 -27.28 44.13
CA SER A 20 22.66 -27.84 44.99
C SER A 20 22.37 -27.06 46.29
N ALA A 21 22.38 -25.75 46.25
CA ALA A 21 21.65 -24.98 47.26
C ALA A 21 20.19 -24.74 46.77
N TYR A 22 19.33 -25.73 46.90
CA TYR A 22 17.88 -25.52 46.76
C TYR A 22 17.40 -24.66 47.93
N ALA A 23 17.36 -23.35 47.69
CA ALA A 23 16.54 -22.49 48.53
C ALA A 23 15.08 -23.02 48.44
N GLN A 24 14.48 -23.39 49.54
CA GLN A 24 13.07 -23.79 49.60
C GLN A 24 12.22 -22.62 49.06
N SER A 25 11.80 -22.70 47.81
CA SER A 25 10.95 -21.68 47.20
C SER A 25 9.51 -21.89 47.69
N VAL A 26 8.88 -20.84 48.15
CA VAL A 26 7.49 -20.82 48.58
C VAL A 26 6.62 -20.41 47.42
N THR A 27 5.50 -21.11 47.18
CA THR A 27 4.56 -20.76 46.11
C THR A 27 3.37 -20.00 46.73
N ILE A 28 3.18 -18.75 46.25
CA ILE A 28 2.00 -17.93 46.59
C ILE A 28 0.99 -18.09 45.47
N SER A 29 -0.27 -18.34 45.83
CA SER A 29 -1.38 -18.35 44.85
C SER A 29 -2.47 -17.39 45.27
N GLY A 30 -3.30 -16.97 44.33
CA GLY A 30 -4.41 -16.06 44.65
C GLY A 30 -5.28 -15.75 43.45
N THR A 31 -6.25 -14.88 43.63
CA THR A 31 -7.18 -14.41 42.59
C THR A 31 -7.35 -12.90 42.66
N VAL A 32 -7.53 -12.29 41.47
CA VAL A 32 -7.77 -10.85 41.35
C VAL A 32 -9.15 -10.64 40.75
N LYS A 33 -9.98 -9.89 41.45
CA LYS A 33 -11.36 -9.53 41.05
C LYS A 33 -11.49 -8.02 40.90
N ASN A 34 -12.31 -7.58 39.98
CA ASN A 34 -12.68 -6.18 39.84
C ASN A 34 -13.54 -5.74 41.02
N SER A 35 -13.13 -4.71 41.74
CA SER A 35 -13.83 -4.22 42.93
C SER A 35 -15.26 -3.73 42.67
N ALA A 36 -15.56 -3.27 41.43
CA ALA A 36 -16.84 -2.69 41.06
C ALA A 36 -17.92 -3.74 40.73
N ASN A 37 -17.54 -4.79 40.00
CA ASN A 37 -18.48 -5.80 39.46
C ASN A 37 -18.13 -7.23 39.87
N LYS A 38 -17.05 -7.42 40.64
CA LYS A 38 -16.55 -8.73 41.15
C LYS A 38 -16.15 -9.73 40.01
N ASP A 39 -16.07 -9.30 38.76
CA ASP A 39 -15.58 -10.13 37.68
C ASP A 39 -14.08 -10.43 37.86
N ASN A 40 -13.66 -11.58 37.43
CA ASN A 40 -12.25 -11.97 37.43
C ASN A 40 -11.44 -11.07 36.48
N VAL A 41 -10.28 -10.57 36.96
CA VAL A 41 -9.42 -9.70 36.13
C VAL A 41 -8.23 -10.49 35.60
N PRO A 42 -8.24 -10.84 34.28
CA PRO A 42 -7.09 -11.50 33.63
C PRO A 42 -5.98 -10.51 33.28
N ALA A 43 -4.79 -11.07 33.00
CA ALA A 43 -3.62 -10.31 32.54
C ALA A 43 -3.12 -9.21 33.50
N VAL A 44 -3.41 -9.33 34.80
CA VAL A 44 -2.84 -8.47 35.84
C VAL A 44 -1.40 -8.88 36.07
N SER A 45 -0.49 -7.93 36.05
CA SER A 45 0.91 -8.12 36.43
C SER A 45 1.01 -8.24 37.96
N VAL A 46 1.63 -9.31 38.44
CA VAL A 46 1.88 -9.58 39.86
C VAL A 46 3.38 -9.72 40.06
N ILE A 47 4.03 -8.72 40.64
CA ILE A 47 5.49 -8.62 40.77
C ILE A 47 5.89 -8.50 42.24
N VAL A 48 6.98 -9.14 42.61
CA VAL A 48 7.62 -8.92 43.94
C VAL A 48 8.28 -7.54 43.93
N LYS A 49 7.86 -6.69 44.88
CA LYS A 49 8.31 -5.30 45.00
C LYS A 49 9.84 -5.21 45.01
N GLY A 50 10.38 -4.32 44.16
CA GLY A 50 11.83 -4.09 44.02
C GLY A 50 12.60 -5.16 43.25
N THR A 51 11.90 -6.13 42.64
CA THR A 51 12.51 -7.18 41.81
C THR A 51 11.86 -7.23 40.43
N SER A 52 12.42 -8.03 39.50
CA SER A 52 11.79 -8.38 38.24
C SER A 52 11.01 -9.70 38.31
N GLN A 53 10.99 -10.37 39.46
CA GLN A 53 10.30 -11.63 39.65
C GLN A 53 8.78 -11.42 39.67
N GLY A 54 8.06 -12.08 38.77
CA GLY A 54 6.62 -11.89 38.68
C GLY A 54 5.90 -12.91 37.80
N THR A 55 4.60 -12.79 37.77
CA THR A 55 3.68 -13.60 36.97
C THR A 55 2.52 -12.72 36.48
N TYR A 56 1.60 -13.31 35.72
CA TYR A 56 0.34 -12.66 35.32
C TYR A 56 -0.86 -13.51 35.74
N THR A 57 -2.00 -12.87 36.00
CA THR A 57 -3.24 -13.59 36.22
C THR A 57 -3.71 -14.24 34.90
N ASN A 58 -4.20 -15.50 35.02
CA ASN A 58 -4.79 -16.25 33.90
C ASN A 58 -6.18 -15.72 33.53
N SER A 59 -6.88 -16.39 32.61
CA SER A 59 -8.23 -16.02 32.17
C SER A 59 -9.28 -16.02 33.28
N ASP A 60 -9.02 -16.68 34.40
CA ASP A 60 -9.89 -16.79 35.56
C ASP A 60 -9.47 -15.87 36.70
N GLY A 61 -8.58 -14.92 36.43
CA GLY A 61 -8.03 -14.00 37.42
C GLY A 61 -7.08 -14.65 38.41
N GLY A 62 -6.81 -15.94 38.29
CA GLY A 62 -5.92 -16.68 39.20
C GLY A 62 -4.44 -16.48 38.88
N PHE A 63 -3.59 -16.46 39.87
CA PHE A 63 -2.12 -16.41 39.70
C PHE A 63 -1.41 -17.41 40.61
N SER A 64 -0.19 -17.76 40.22
CA SER A 64 0.76 -18.54 41.01
C SER A 64 2.16 -17.97 40.84
N LEU A 65 2.85 -17.67 41.95
CA LEU A 65 4.17 -17.07 41.93
C LEU A 65 5.08 -17.76 42.94
N LYS A 66 6.23 -18.26 42.49
CA LYS A 66 7.26 -18.79 43.41
C LYS A 66 8.12 -17.66 43.93
N VAL A 67 8.33 -17.59 45.23
CA VAL A 67 9.19 -16.59 45.86
C VAL A 67 10.27 -17.28 46.74
N ALA A 68 11.38 -16.62 46.97
CA ALA A 68 12.51 -17.21 47.73
C ALA A 68 12.19 -17.31 49.24
N LYS A 69 11.44 -16.33 49.79
CA LYS A 69 11.12 -16.26 51.25
C LYS A 69 9.90 -15.38 51.49
N LEU A 70 9.30 -15.54 52.65
CA LEU A 70 8.26 -14.67 53.21
C LEU A 70 8.81 -13.87 54.42
N PRO A 71 8.25 -12.71 54.75
CA PRO A 71 7.16 -12.00 54.07
C PRO A 71 7.64 -11.33 52.75
N VAL A 72 6.70 -11.11 51.84
CA VAL A 72 6.98 -10.44 50.57
C VAL A 72 5.84 -9.47 50.23
N VAL A 73 6.17 -8.34 49.62
CA VAL A 73 5.17 -7.39 49.09
C VAL A 73 4.97 -7.65 47.62
N LEU A 74 3.73 -7.99 47.23
CA LEU A 74 3.33 -8.14 45.84
C LEU A 74 2.71 -6.86 45.32
N VAL A 75 3.12 -6.43 44.16
CA VAL A 75 2.57 -5.27 43.44
C VAL A 75 1.69 -5.79 42.30
N PHE A 76 0.42 -5.43 42.33
CA PHE A 76 -0.58 -5.74 41.33
C PHE A 76 -0.76 -4.52 40.42
N SER A 77 -0.62 -4.69 39.10
CA SER A 77 -0.81 -3.60 38.16
C SER A 77 -1.45 -4.09 36.85
N SER A 78 -2.41 -3.30 36.33
CA SER A 78 -3.01 -3.52 35.01
C SER A 78 -3.57 -2.19 34.47
N ILE A 79 -3.67 -2.07 33.14
CA ILE A 79 -4.27 -0.90 32.50
C ILE A 79 -5.75 -0.79 32.92
N GLY A 80 -6.17 0.39 33.35
CA GLY A 80 -7.54 0.63 33.82
C GLY A 80 -7.78 0.35 35.32
N PHE A 81 -6.73 -0.01 36.05
CA PHE A 81 -6.82 -0.29 37.48
C PHE A 81 -5.75 0.48 38.27
N GLU A 82 -6.05 0.74 39.55
CA GLU A 82 -5.11 1.33 40.50
C GLU A 82 -4.06 0.27 40.88
N SER A 83 -2.76 0.62 40.81
CA SER A 83 -1.72 -0.27 41.31
C SER A 83 -1.89 -0.48 42.81
N GLN A 84 -1.91 -1.74 43.25
CA GLN A 84 -2.10 -2.12 44.63
C GLN A 84 -0.93 -2.95 45.16
N GLU A 85 -0.58 -2.73 46.42
CA GLU A 85 0.45 -3.51 47.12
C GLU A 85 -0.20 -4.37 48.21
N VAL A 86 0.18 -5.66 48.20
CA VAL A 86 -0.30 -6.61 49.21
C VAL A 86 0.88 -7.32 49.83
N THR A 87 0.98 -7.24 51.17
CA THR A 87 2.01 -7.97 51.92
C THR A 87 1.50 -9.39 52.20
N VAL A 88 2.32 -10.37 51.79
CA VAL A 88 2.03 -11.79 51.98
C VAL A 88 3.03 -12.34 52.98
N SER A 89 2.49 -12.74 54.15
CA SER A 89 3.27 -13.34 55.24
C SER A 89 3.05 -14.86 55.37
N ASP A 90 1.99 -15.38 54.77
CA ASP A 90 1.62 -16.80 54.80
C ASP A 90 1.21 -17.25 53.38
N ALA A 91 1.88 -18.25 52.84
CA ALA A 91 1.60 -18.80 51.53
C ALA A 91 0.49 -19.85 51.51
N ALA A 92 0.10 -20.38 52.64
CA ALA A 92 -1.02 -21.34 52.74
C ALA A 92 -2.37 -20.62 52.50
N LYS A 93 -2.43 -19.30 52.73
CA LYS A 93 -3.62 -18.49 52.48
C LYS A 93 -3.60 -17.91 51.06
N ALA A 94 -4.60 -18.25 50.28
CA ALA A 94 -4.77 -17.67 48.95
C ALA A 94 -4.97 -16.15 49.04
N VAL A 95 -4.25 -15.40 48.20
CA VAL A 95 -4.31 -13.93 48.15
C VAL A 95 -5.51 -13.53 47.31
N GLU A 96 -6.49 -12.89 47.92
CA GLU A 96 -7.61 -12.29 47.19
C GLU A 96 -7.43 -10.76 47.08
N VAL A 97 -7.55 -10.23 45.85
CA VAL A 97 -7.37 -8.81 45.60
C VAL A 97 -8.62 -8.26 44.93
N ASP A 98 -9.30 -7.34 45.62
CA ASP A 98 -10.34 -6.49 45.02
C ASP A 98 -9.66 -5.32 44.29
N PHE A 99 -9.46 -5.47 42.99
CA PHE A 99 -8.67 -4.59 42.17
C PHE A 99 -9.46 -3.36 41.74
N LYS A 100 -9.09 -2.20 42.26
CA LYS A 100 -9.84 -0.96 42.09
C LYS A 100 -9.72 -0.43 40.70
N VAL A 101 -10.84 -0.15 40.07
CA VAL A 101 -10.86 0.49 38.74
C VAL A 101 -10.34 1.91 38.89
N LYS A 102 -9.29 2.22 38.08
CA LYS A 102 -8.75 3.57 37.94
C LYS A 102 -8.46 3.82 36.51
N SER A 103 -9.20 4.69 35.93
CA SER A 103 -9.02 5.10 34.54
C SER A 103 -8.28 6.44 34.51
N ASP A 104 -6.93 6.39 34.54
CA ASP A 104 -6.10 7.58 34.38
C ASP A 104 -5.86 7.85 32.90
N LEU A 105 -6.21 9.06 32.44
CA LEU A 105 -5.89 9.56 31.09
C LEU A 105 -4.38 9.72 30.94
N GLY A 106 -3.83 9.37 29.78
CA GLY A 106 -2.44 9.66 29.40
C GLY A 106 -1.34 8.89 30.15
N GLN A 107 -1.68 7.87 30.94
CA GLN A 107 -0.70 7.03 31.66
C GLN A 107 -0.14 5.88 30.80
N GLU A 108 -0.60 5.75 29.56
CA GLU A 108 -0.16 4.69 28.66
C GLU A 108 1.33 4.78 28.39
N VAL A 109 2.00 3.63 28.40
CA VAL A 109 3.41 3.50 28.09
C VAL A 109 3.56 3.23 26.60
N VAL A 110 4.47 3.92 25.94
CA VAL A 110 4.78 3.84 24.52
C VAL A 110 6.27 3.64 24.29
N VAL A 111 6.64 3.06 23.18
CA VAL A 111 8.05 2.74 22.85
C VAL A 111 8.46 3.38 21.52
N ALA A 112 7.54 3.64 20.60
CA ALA A 112 7.85 4.10 19.24
C ALA A 112 8.68 5.39 19.18
N ALA A 113 8.41 6.35 20.06
CA ALA A 113 9.01 7.68 19.99
C ALA A 113 10.50 7.74 20.36
N SER A 114 10.99 6.77 21.16
CA SER A 114 12.38 6.77 21.67
C SER A 114 13.03 5.38 21.70
N ARG A 115 12.35 4.34 21.24
CA ARG A 115 12.74 2.92 21.42
C ARG A 115 12.97 2.51 22.90
N LEU A 116 12.58 3.36 23.83
CA LEU A 116 12.58 3.12 25.27
C LEU A 116 11.16 3.34 25.81
N PRO A 117 10.72 2.54 26.82
CA PRO A 117 9.42 2.73 27.44
C PRO A 117 9.31 4.12 28.07
N GLN A 118 8.24 4.86 27.77
CA GLN A 118 7.95 6.18 28.35
C GLN A 118 6.46 6.45 28.33
N ARG A 119 6.00 7.37 29.18
CA ARG A 119 4.58 7.79 29.16
C ARG A 119 4.25 8.52 27.86
N ILE A 120 3.06 8.29 27.30
CA ILE A 120 2.62 8.97 26.06
C ILE A 120 2.58 10.50 26.21
N LEU A 121 2.35 11.01 27.42
CA LEU A 121 2.40 12.45 27.75
C LEU A 121 3.81 13.05 27.57
N GLU A 122 4.83 12.24 27.77
CA GLU A 122 6.25 12.63 27.71
C GLU A 122 6.89 12.30 26.35
N ALA A 123 6.09 11.84 25.38
CA ALA A 123 6.60 11.53 24.05
C ALA A 123 7.16 12.80 23.37
N PRO A 124 8.41 12.76 22.88
CA PRO A 124 9.11 13.95 22.38
C PRO A 124 8.63 14.38 20.99
N VAL A 125 7.72 13.63 20.37
CA VAL A 125 7.16 13.88 19.04
C VAL A 125 5.70 13.49 19.01
N THR A 126 4.96 13.93 17.98
CA THR A 126 3.56 13.54 17.79
C THR A 126 3.43 12.05 17.59
N MET A 127 2.64 11.43 18.46
CA MET A 127 2.30 10.03 18.34
C MET A 127 0.90 9.73 18.85
N GLU A 128 0.29 8.75 18.25
CA GLU A 128 -1.02 8.22 18.62
C GLU A 128 -0.88 6.75 19.03
N ARG A 129 -1.77 6.29 19.89
CA ARG A 129 -1.81 4.91 20.35
C ARG A 129 -3.23 4.38 20.44
N MET A 130 -3.39 3.14 20.01
CA MET A 130 -4.64 2.40 20.13
C MET A 130 -4.34 1.05 20.78
N ASN A 131 -4.85 0.85 21.99
CA ASN A 131 -4.70 -0.42 22.71
C ASN A 131 -5.82 -1.41 22.37
N SER A 132 -5.67 -2.67 22.78
CA SER A 132 -6.64 -3.73 22.49
C SER A 132 -8.06 -3.44 23.00
N ALA A 133 -8.22 -2.66 24.06
CA ALA A 133 -9.54 -2.27 24.57
C ALA A 133 -10.24 -1.29 23.63
N ILE A 134 -9.53 -0.29 23.10
CA ILE A 134 -10.06 0.66 22.12
C ILE A 134 -10.38 -0.07 20.81
N ILE A 135 -9.46 -0.91 20.31
CA ILE A 135 -9.66 -1.69 19.05
C ILE A 135 -10.96 -2.49 19.09
N LYS A 136 -11.29 -3.12 20.21
CA LYS A 136 -12.52 -3.92 20.37
C LYS A 136 -13.80 -3.09 20.34
N ASN A 137 -13.75 -1.85 20.80
CA ASN A 137 -14.92 -1.02 21.00
C ASN A 137 -15.19 -0.08 19.83
N VAL A 138 -14.30 -0.03 18.83
CA VAL A 138 -14.51 0.72 17.59
C VAL A 138 -15.26 -0.15 16.58
N ALA A 139 -16.27 0.44 15.93
CA ALA A 139 -16.93 -0.19 14.80
C ALA A 139 -15.95 -0.22 13.60
N ALA A 140 -15.38 -1.40 13.34
CA ALA A 140 -14.43 -1.58 12.24
C ALA A 140 -14.42 -3.05 11.77
N PRO A 141 -14.29 -3.33 10.48
CA PRO A 141 -14.10 -4.67 9.96
C PRO A 141 -12.72 -5.24 10.33
N SER A 142 -11.68 -4.42 10.45
CA SER A 142 -10.31 -4.81 10.80
C SER A 142 -9.60 -3.71 11.59
N VAL A 143 -8.43 -4.04 12.17
CA VAL A 143 -7.56 -3.07 12.85
C VAL A 143 -7.10 -1.93 11.93
N TYR A 144 -6.93 -2.17 10.63
CA TYR A 144 -6.55 -1.15 9.65
C TYR A 144 -7.65 -0.11 9.40
N GLU A 145 -8.92 -0.48 9.57
CA GLU A 145 -10.02 0.50 9.59
C GLU A 145 -10.05 1.27 10.90
N ALA A 146 -9.82 0.59 12.02
CA ALA A 146 -9.83 1.22 13.33
C ALA A 146 -8.82 2.37 13.45
N ILE A 147 -7.65 2.27 12.80
CA ILE A 147 -6.60 3.29 12.79
C ILE A 147 -7.10 4.64 12.24
N THR A 148 -8.12 4.68 11.38
CA THR A 148 -8.69 5.93 10.83
C THR A 148 -9.28 6.86 11.90
N ASN A 149 -9.51 6.36 13.11
CA ASN A 149 -9.98 7.18 14.24
C ASN A 149 -8.85 7.98 14.90
N LEU A 150 -7.58 7.70 14.58
CA LEU A 150 -6.42 8.38 15.14
C LEU A 150 -6.17 9.72 14.43
N LYS A 151 -5.71 10.71 15.20
CA LYS A 151 -5.38 12.04 14.70
C LYS A 151 -4.18 12.01 13.75
N GLY A 152 -4.30 12.68 12.60
CA GLY A 152 -3.22 12.78 11.62
C GLY A 152 -2.94 11.50 10.84
N VAL A 153 -3.89 10.57 10.84
CA VAL A 153 -3.80 9.31 10.08
C VAL A 153 -4.83 9.29 8.97
N ASP A 154 -4.36 9.05 7.76
CA ASP A 154 -5.17 8.83 6.57
C ASP A 154 -5.05 7.38 6.11
N VAL A 155 -6.08 6.87 5.44
CA VAL A 155 -6.09 5.52 4.88
C VAL A 155 -6.63 5.54 3.46
N HIS A 156 -5.85 5.02 2.53
CA HIS A 156 -6.34 4.69 1.20
C HIS A 156 -6.95 3.29 1.21
N THR A 157 -8.20 3.17 0.77
CA THR A 157 -8.92 1.88 0.68
C THR A 157 -8.99 1.43 -0.77
N ALA A 158 -8.20 0.43 -1.11
CA ALA A 158 -8.21 -0.18 -2.44
C ALA A 158 -9.19 -1.37 -2.51
N SER A 159 -9.44 -2.03 -1.38
CA SER A 159 -10.37 -3.15 -1.23
C SER A 159 -10.71 -3.40 0.24
N LEU A 160 -11.56 -4.36 0.51
CA LEU A 160 -11.96 -4.79 1.87
C LEU A 160 -10.73 -5.13 2.76
N THR A 161 -9.74 -5.81 2.20
CA THR A 161 -8.56 -6.30 2.91
C THR A 161 -7.27 -5.56 2.55
N PHE A 162 -7.30 -4.64 1.59
CA PHE A 162 -6.12 -3.87 1.17
C PHE A 162 -6.31 -2.37 1.46
N ARG A 163 -5.71 -1.93 2.55
CA ARG A 163 -5.79 -0.55 3.06
C ARG A 163 -4.40 -0.03 3.37
N THR A 164 -4.04 1.10 2.80
CA THR A 164 -2.71 1.69 2.98
C THR A 164 -2.81 2.86 3.95
N VAL A 165 -2.10 2.71 5.08
CA VAL A 165 -2.00 3.74 6.12
C VAL A 165 -0.96 4.78 5.73
N THR A 166 -1.23 6.04 6.00
CA THR A 166 -0.27 7.13 5.86
C THR A 166 -0.45 8.20 6.92
N THR A 167 0.55 9.05 7.06
CA THR A 167 0.49 10.30 7.82
C THR A 167 1.11 11.42 6.98
N ARG A 168 0.81 12.68 7.33
CA ARG A 168 1.39 13.86 6.65
C ARG A 168 1.03 13.97 5.15
N GLY A 169 -0.09 13.38 4.71
CA GLY A 169 -0.76 13.73 3.45
C GLY A 169 -0.39 12.95 2.19
N PHE A 170 0.59 12.04 2.20
CA PHE A 170 0.97 11.26 1.01
C PHE A 170 0.13 10.00 0.87
N VAL A 171 -1.15 10.18 0.54
CA VAL A 171 -2.15 9.11 0.45
C VAL A 171 -2.08 8.43 -0.92
N SER A 172 -1.67 7.17 -0.95
CA SER A 172 -1.63 6.36 -2.17
C SER A 172 -1.76 4.88 -1.85
N SER A 173 -2.04 4.05 -2.84
CA SER A 173 -2.13 2.59 -2.68
C SER A 173 -0.78 1.92 -2.35
N GLY A 174 0.33 2.50 -2.79
CA GLY A 174 1.70 2.02 -2.54
C GLY A 174 2.55 3.06 -1.82
N ASN A 175 2.41 3.18 -0.49
CA ASN A 175 3.14 4.18 0.29
C ASN A 175 4.53 3.69 0.70
N THR A 176 5.57 4.27 0.11
CA THR A 176 6.99 3.98 0.40
C THR A 176 7.66 5.02 1.33
N ARG A 177 6.88 5.98 1.88
CA ARG A 177 7.36 7.03 2.81
C ARG A 177 6.99 6.76 4.27
N LEU A 178 6.32 5.63 4.55
CA LEU A 178 5.92 5.24 5.90
C LEU A 178 6.35 3.81 6.18
N ASN A 179 7.03 3.61 7.30
CA ASN A 179 7.39 2.28 7.77
C ASN A 179 6.22 1.64 8.53
N GLN A 180 5.93 0.38 8.26
CA GLN A 180 4.98 -0.41 9.02
C GLN A 180 5.71 -1.63 9.59
N LEU A 181 5.73 -1.75 10.92
CA LEU A 181 6.42 -2.82 11.63
C LEU A 181 5.42 -3.67 12.42
N VAL A 182 5.50 -4.99 12.26
CA VAL A 182 4.72 -5.96 13.04
C VAL A 182 5.70 -6.75 13.93
N ASP A 183 5.55 -6.63 15.24
CA ASP A 183 6.51 -7.19 16.22
C ASP A 183 7.97 -6.84 15.89
N GLY A 184 8.18 -5.62 15.32
CA GLY A 184 9.45 -5.08 14.91
C GLY A 184 10.02 -5.60 13.60
N MET A 185 9.36 -6.53 12.91
CA MET A 185 9.67 -6.89 11.53
C MET A 185 9.06 -5.89 10.57
N ASP A 186 9.74 -5.63 9.47
CA ASP A 186 9.17 -4.88 8.36
C ASP A 186 7.94 -5.62 7.80
N ASN A 187 6.80 -4.95 7.65
CA ASN A 187 5.56 -5.57 7.13
C ASN A 187 5.31 -5.22 5.65
N GLN A 188 6.37 -4.86 4.94
CA GLN A 188 6.33 -4.60 3.50
C GLN A 188 6.60 -5.88 2.73
N ALA A 189 5.88 -6.09 1.64
CA ALA A 189 6.18 -7.14 0.69
C ALA A 189 7.50 -6.80 -0.03
N PRO A 190 8.52 -7.69 -0.05
CA PRO A 190 9.85 -7.37 -0.54
C PRO A 190 9.92 -6.86 -1.97
N GLY A 191 9.11 -7.41 -2.88
CA GLY A 191 9.05 -6.99 -4.27
C GLY A 191 8.23 -5.71 -4.46
N PHE A 192 7.08 -5.58 -3.79
CA PHE A 192 6.27 -4.37 -3.87
C PHE A 192 6.91 -3.19 -3.14
N ASN A 193 7.67 -3.44 -2.09
CA ASN A 193 8.32 -2.46 -1.22
C ASN A 193 7.33 -1.50 -0.53
N PHE A 194 6.10 -1.98 -0.30
CA PHE A 194 5.08 -1.33 0.53
C PHE A 194 4.26 -2.38 1.30
N ALA A 195 3.55 -1.94 2.34
CA ALA A 195 2.78 -2.82 3.20
C ALA A 195 1.53 -3.36 2.50
N VAL A 196 1.29 -4.68 2.61
CA VAL A 196 0.13 -5.36 2.00
C VAL A 196 -1.06 -5.49 2.95
N SER A 197 -1.16 -4.58 3.92
CA SER A 197 -2.31 -4.43 4.82
C SER A 197 -2.66 -5.71 5.60
N SER A 198 -3.94 -6.14 5.55
CA SER A 198 -4.44 -7.27 6.31
C SER A 198 -4.04 -8.64 5.75
N ILE A 199 -3.34 -8.72 4.61
CA ILE A 199 -3.04 -10.03 3.99
C ILE A 199 -2.12 -10.86 4.87
N VAL A 200 -1.15 -10.24 5.54
CA VAL A 200 -0.21 -10.88 6.47
C VAL A 200 -0.10 -10.09 7.78
N GLY A 201 0.57 -10.65 8.77
CA GLY A 201 0.78 -10.04 10.07
C GLY A 201 -0.15 -10.59 11.14
N LEU A 202 -0.45 -9.80 12.15
CA LEU A 202 -1.25 -10.25 13.29
C LEU A 202 -2.73 -10.45 12.94
N THR A 203 -3.35 -11.43 13.58
CA THR A 203 -4.80 -11.53 13.63
C THR A 203 -5.36 -10.44 14.56
N ASP A 204 -6.59 -9.98 14.32
CA ASP A 204 -7.21 -8.93 15.13
C ASP A 204 -7.24 -9.25 16.63
N LEU A 205 -7.44 -10.53 16.99
CA LEU A 205 -7.42 -10.97 18.38
C LEU A 205 -6.03 -10.95 19.03
N ASP A 206 -4.97 -11.00 18.23
CA ASP A 206 -3.60 -11.07 18.75
C ASP A 206 -2.91 -9.70 18.84
N VAL A 207 -3.55 -8.62 18.36
CA VAL A 207 -3.03 -7.26 18.50
C VAL A 207 -3.19 -6.77 19.94
N ASP A 208 -2.08 -6.37 20.58
CA ASP A 208 -2.07 -5.72 21.91
C ASP A 208 -2.20 -4.21 21.79
N ASN A 209 -1.37 -3.61 20.94
CA ASN A 209 -1.43 -2.17 20.69
C ASN A 209 -0.91 -1.82 19.30
N ILE A 210 -1.32 -0.64 18.83
CA ILE A 210 -0.83 0.02 17.63
C ILE A 210 -0.32 1.39 18.06
N GLU A 211 0.93 1.70 17.71
CA GLU A 211 1.54 3.01 17.92
C GLU A 211 1.83 3.63 16.56
N VAL A 212 1.36 4.85 16.33
CA VAL A 212 1.61 5.62 15.10
C VAL A 212 2.45 6.82 15.43
N LEU A 213 3.69 6.81 14.97
CA LEU A 213 4.63 7.90 15.05
C LEU A 213 4.49 8.74 13.78
N SER A 214 3.95 9.95 13.88
CA SER A 214 3.73 10.81 12.72
C SER A 214 4.97 11.65 12.41
N GLY A 215 5.32 11.77 11.11
CA GLY A 215 6.43 12.59 10.64
C GLY A 215 7.78 11.88 10.63
N ALA A 216 8.86 12.65 10.53
CA ALA A 216 10.22 12.16 10.30
C ALA A 216 10.71 11.25 11.43
N SER A 217 10.96 9.97 11.16
CA SER A 217 11.35 8.95 12.14
C SER A 217 12.61 8.17 11.76
N SER A 218 13.27 8.53 10.65
CA SER A 218 14.42 7.78 10.13
C SER A 218 15.62 7.70 11.09
N ALA A 219 15.80 8.69 11.97
CA ALA A 219 16.88 8.66 12.97
C ALA A 219 16.83 7.45 13.91
N LEU A 220 15.67 6.79 14.04
CA LEU A 220 15.50 5.58 14.84
C LEU A 220 15.18 4.34 13.99
N TYR A 221 14.41 4.52 12.90
CA TYR A 221 13.82 3.41 12.13
C TYR A 221 14.44 3.23 10.74
N GLY A 222 15.37 4.11 10.32
CA GLY A 222 16.08 4.02 9.05
C GLY A 222 15.26 4.51 7.86
N SER A 223 15.65 4.09 6.67
CA SER A 223 15.05 4.47 5.40
C SER A 223 13.54 4.21 5.37
N GLY A 224 12.77 5.08 4.72
CA GLY A 224 11.31 4.97 4.59
C GLY A 224 10.50 5.63 5.72
N GLY A 225 11.12 5.94 6.87
CA GLY A 225 10.46 6.66 7.97
C GLY A 225 10.35 8.17 7.75
N MET A 226 9.97 8.62 6.54
CA MET A 226 9.88 10.04 6.22
C MET A 226 8.63 10.69 6.77
N ASN A 227 7.50 10.04 6.59
CA ASN A 227 6.21 10.57 7.00
C ASN A 227 5.70 9.92 8.27
N GLY A 228 6.26 8.80 8.68
CA GLY A 228 5.91 8.13 9.93
C GLY A 228 6.35 6.69 10.04
N THR A 229 6.05 6.11 11.19
CA THR A 229 6.23 4.69 11.47
C THR A 229 5.03 4.17 12.24
N VAL A 230 4.44 3.07 11.78
CA VAL A 230 3.38 2.33 12.47
C VAL A 230 3.99 1.09 13.10
N LEU A 231 3.81 0.91 14.40
CA LEU A 231 4.22 -0.28 15.14
C LEU A 231 2.97 -1.03 15.60
N ILE A 232 2.85 -2.28 15.19
CA ILE A 232 1.78 -3.19 15.63
C ILE A 232 2.43 -4.27 16.48
N THR A 233 2.02 -4.37 17.72
CA THR A 233 2.62 -5.29 18.71
C THR A 233 1.62 -6.38 19.09
N SER A 234 2.10 -7.62 19.13
CA SER A 234 1.30 -8.78 19.51
C SER A 234 1.11 -8.92 21.02
N LYS A 235 0.03 -9.57 21.42
CA LYS A 235 -0.23 -9.95 22.80
C LYS A 235 0.79 -10.97 23.31
N SER A 236 1.48 -10.63 24.40
CA SER A 236 2.42 -11.55 25.05
C SER A 236 1.69 -12.82 25.50
N PRO A 237 2.20 -14.04 25.17
CA PRO A 237 1.61 -15.28 25.65
C PRO A 237 1.71 -15.43 27.17
N PHE A 238 2.70 -14.81 27.81
CA PHE A 238 2.83 -14.83 29.26
C PHE A 238 1.72 -14.05 29.96
N LYS A 239 1.30 -12.94 29.34
CA LYS A 239 0.28 -12.03 29.88
C LYS A 239 -1.14 -12.46 29.53
N TYR A 240 -1.38 -12.81 28.27
CA TYR A 240 -2.72 -13.11 27.73
C TYR A 240 -2.85 -14.61 27.46
N GLN A 241 -3.22 -15.38 28.49
CA GLN A 241 -3.34 -16.84 28.44
C GLN A 241 -4.79 -17.28 28.17
N GLY A 242 -4.95 -18.51 27.70
CA GLY A 242 -6.24 -19.14 27.46
C GLY A 242 -6.64 -19.14 25.99
N PHE A 243 -7.84 -19.65 25.74
CA PHE A 243 -8.47 -19.69 24.42
C PHE A 243 -9.41 -18.51 24.24
N SER A 244 -9.32 -17.85 23.12
CA SER A 244 -10.17 -16.73 22.71
C SER A 244 -10.66 -16.95 21.29
N TYR A 245 -11.90 -16.59 20.99
CA TYR A 245 -12.37 -16.56 19.61
C TYR A 245 -13.37 -15.42 19.39
N ASN A 246 -13.50 -14.99 18.16
CA ASN A 246 -14.46 -13.99 17.72
C ASN A 246 -15.02 -14.39 16.36
N VAL A 247 -16.33 -14.42 16.25
CA VAL A 247 -17.06 -14.63 15.00
C VAL A 247 -17.84 -13.36 14.70
N LYS A 248 -17.57 -12.76 13.54
CA LYS A 248 -18.26 -11.56 13.04
C LYS A 248 -18.91 -11.93 11.73
N GLN A 249 -20.22 -11.82 11.66
CA GLN A 249 -21.03 -12.03 10.46
C GLN A 249 -21.70 -10.71 10.09
N GLY A 250 -21.70 -10.38 8.82
CA GLY A 250 -22.22 -9.11 8.34
C GLY A 250 -22.81 -9.21 6.96
N MET A 251 -23.31 -8.04 6.50
CA MET A 251 -23.89 -7.85 5.18
C MET A 251 -23.29 -6.62 4.53
N MET A 252 -22.95 -6.75 3.26
CA MET A 252 -22.50 -5.69 2.37
C MET A 252 -23.50 -5.52 1.22
N HIS A 253 -23.43 -4.40 0.48
CA HIS A 253 -24.24 -4.12 -0.70
C HIS A 253 -25.76 -4.20 -0.44
N VAL A 254 -26.20 -3.69 0.71
CA VAL A 254 -27.60 -3.81 1.15
C VAL A 254 -28.60 -3.11 0.23
N ASP A 255 -28.19 -2.07 -0.50
CA ASP A 255 -28.99 -1.34 -1.48
C ASP A 255 -28.91 -1.91 -2.91
N LYS A 256 -28.07 -2.91 -3.13
CA LYS A 256 -27.88 -3.61 -4.40
C LYS A 256 -27.43 -2.72 -5.57
N LYS A 257 -26.85 -1.54 -5.30
CA LYS A 257 -26.44 -0.61 -6.37
C LYS A 257 -25.25 -1.10 -7.17
N GLN A 258 -24.21 -1.63 -6.51
CA GLN A 258 -23.01 -2.15 -7.17
C GLN A 258 -23.19 -3.63 -7.54
N ARG A 259 -23.69 -4.41 -6.60
CA ARG A 259 -23.92 -5.85 -6.76
C ARG A 259 -24.98 -6.34 -5.78
N SER A 260 -25.37 -7.60 -5.89
CA SER A 260 -26.34 -8.25 -4.97
C SER A 260 -25.83 -8.18 -3.53
N ALA A 261 -26.74 -8.01 -2.58
CA ALA A 261 -26.41 -8.08 -1.15
C ALA A 261 -25.63 -9.37 -0.84
N ALA A 262 -24.52 -9.23 -0.15
CA ALA A 262 -23.58 -10.32 0.03
C ALA A 262 -23.10 -10.43 1.48
N PRO A 263 -22.90 -11.67 2.01
CA PRO A 263 -22.43 -11.87 3.36
C PRO A 263 -20.96 -11.48 3.52
N TYR A 264 -20.65 -10.95 4.69
CA TYR A 264 -19.31 -10.75 5.21
C TYR A 264 -19.08 -11.65 6.41
N ASN A 265 -17.95 -12.35 6.45
CA ASN A 265 -17.58 -13.22 7.55
C ASN A 265 -16.13 -12.94 7.97
N ASN A 266 -15.90 -12.77 9.27
CA ASN A 266 -14.58 -12.74 9.88
C ASN A 266 -14.59 -13.66 11.09
N ILE A 267 -13.79 -14.71 11.07
CA ILE A 267 -13.62 -15.68 12.14
C ILE A 267 -12.17 -15.61 12.59
N SER A 268 -11.95 -15.32 13.86
CA SER A 268 -10.61 -15.27 14.44
C SER A 268 -10.53 -16.06 15.73
N MET A 269 -9.38 -16.73 15.94
CA MET A 269 -9.10 -17.57 17.10
C MET A 269 -7.70 -17.25 17.63
N ARG A 270 -7.53 -17.36 18.91
CA ARG A 270 -6.23 -17.24 19.58
C ARG A 270 -6.15 -18.19 20.76
N TRP A 271 -5.01 -18.85 20.92
CA TRP A 271 -4.71 -19.69 22.06
C TRP A 271 -3.30 -19.40 22.55
N ALA A 272 -3.12 -19.27 23.86
CA ALA A 272 -1.82 -19.16 24.49
C ALA A 272 -1.79 -19.89 25.82
N LYS A 273 -0.67 -20.56 26.09
CA LYS A 273 -0.46 -21.30 27.32
C LYS A 273 0.97 -21.14 27.82
N VAL A 274 1.11 -21.02 29.12
CA VAL A 274 2.40 -20.90 29.83
C VAL A 274 2.64 -22.12 30.68
N TYR A 275 3.87 -22.64 30.67
CA TYR A 275 4.33 -23.74 31.51
C TYR A 275 5.45 -23.24 32.44
N LYS A 276 5.26 -23.43 33.76
CA LYS A 276 6.24 -23.09 34.81
C LYS A 276 6.77 -21.65 34.73
N ASN A 277 5.98 -20.70 34.23
CA ASN A 277 6.36 -19.31 33.96
C ASN A 277 7.59 -19.10 33.05
N LYS A 278 8.06 -20.15 32.40
CA LYS A 278 9.27 -20.13 31.56
C LYS A 278 8.99 -20.36 30.10
N LEU A 279 8.20 -21.38 29.76
CA LEU A 279 7.90 -21.74 28.38
C LEU A 279 6.47 -21.31 28.03
N ALA A 280 6.29 -20.57 26.96
CA ALA A 280 4.98 -20.14 26.49
C ALA A 280 4.79 -20.44 25.01
N PHE A 281 3.57 -20.80 24.65
CA PHE A 281 3.14 -21.04 23.28
C PHE A 281 2.02 -20.07 22.93
N ARG A 282 1.99 -19.64 21.68
CA ARG A 282 0.95 -18.80 21.09
C ARG A 282 0.58 -19.34 19.72
N LEU A 283 -0.73 -19.51 19.46
CA LEU A 283 -1.28 -19.81 18.15
C LEU A 283 -2.44 -18.84 17.89
N SER A 284 -2.54 -18.32 16.69
CA SER A 284 -3.70 -17.54 16.27
C SER A 284 -4.00 -17.75 14.79
N GLY A 285 -5.28 -17.69 14.43
CA GLY A 285 -5.75 -17.80 13.06
C GLY A 285 -6.90 -16.84 12.80
N GLU A 286 -7.02 -16.38 11.58
CA GLU A 286 -8.10 -15.50 11.12
C GLU A 286 -8.48 -15.84 9.69
N LEU A 287 -9.79 -15.88 9.42
CA LEU A 287 -10.36 -16.06 8.10
C LEU A 287 -11.36 -14.95 7.83
N ILE A 288 -11.11 -14.15 6.79
CA ILE A 288 -12.02 -13.13 6.29
C ILE A 288 -12.54 -13.58 4.93
N ARG A 289 -13.86 -13.47 4.75
CA ARG A 289 -14.55 -13.78 3.51
C ARG A 289 -15.64 -12.74 3.22
N GLY A 290 -15.67 -12.21 2.01
CA GLY A 290 -16.68 -11.24 1.61
C GLY A 290 -16.66 -11.00 0.11
N SER A 291 -17.73 -10.40 -0.40
CA SER A 291 -17.79 -9.86 -1.75
C SER A 291 -17.43 -8.39 -1.71
N ASP A 292 -16.28 -8.03 -2.27
CA ASP A 292 -15.74 -6.67 -2.19
C ASP A 292 -16.57 -5.65 -2.95
N TRP A 293 -16.32 -4.37 -2.72
CA TRP A 293 -16.86 -3.28 -3.52
C TRP A 293 -16.21 -3.29 -4.90
N GLU A 294 -17.04 -3.01 -5.93
CA GLU A 294 -16.61 -3.01 -7.32
C GLU A 294 -16.15 -1.61 -7.75
N ALA A 295 -15.11 -1.55 -8.56
CA ALA A 295 -14.67 -0.30 -9.17
C ALA A 295 -15.46 -0.08 -10.47
N GLU A 296 -16.40 0.87 -10.45
CA GLU A 296 -17.39 1.12 -11.49
C GLU A 296 -17.29 2.55 -12.05
N ASP A 297 -16.09 3.09 -12.16
CA ASP A 297 -15.94 4.40 -12.79
C ASP A 297 -15.80 4.24 -14.30
N TYR A 298 -16.91 4.38 -15.01
CA TYR A 298 -16.94 4.25 -16.48
C TYR A 298 -16.81 5.58 -17.21
N ARG A 299 -16.41 6.65 -16.50
CA ARG A 299 -16.13 7.94 -17.13
C ARG A 299 -14.88 7.86 -17.98
N ASN A 300 -14.81 8.76 -19.00
CA ASN A 300 -13.65 8.86 -19.87
C ASN A 300 -12.43 9.41 -19.11
N LYS A 301 -11.25 8.99 -19.52
CA LYS A 301 -9.96 9.56 -19.09
C LYS A 301 -9.15 9.96 -20.32
N ALA A 302 -8.42 11.05 -20.22
CA ALA A 302 -7.55 11.53 -21.29
C ALA A 302 -6.21 12.01 -20.73
N GLN A 303 -5.16 11.85 -21.53
CA GLN A 303 -3.85 12.40 -21.19
C GLN A 303 -3.91 13.93 -21.33
N ILE A 304 -3.73 14.64 -20.22
CA ILE A 304 -3.68 16.10 -20.16
C ILE A 304 -2.38 16.51 -19.47
N GLY A 305 -1.41 16.97 -20.24
CA GLY A 305 -0.06 17.22 -19.75
C GLY A 305 0.61 15.89 -19.35
N ILE A 306 1.16 15.84 -18.15
CA ILE A 306 1.88 14.65 -17.62
C ILE A 306 0.95 13.62 -16.93
N LEU A 307 -0.32 13.96 -16.74
CA LEU A 307 -1.27 13.12 -16.03
C LEU A 307 -2.39 12.62 -16.95
N SER A 308 -2.83 11.38 -16.73
CA SER A 308 -4.14 10.91 -17.16
C SER A 308 -5.19 11.49 -16.22
N LYS A 309 -6.20 12.19 -16.76
CA LYS A 309 -7.25 12.86 -15.96
C LYS A 309 -8.62 12.34 -16.34
N VAL A 310 -9.50 12.24 -15.36
CA VAL A 310 -10.93 11.98 -15.60
C VAL A 310 -11.52 13.17 -16.36
N VAL A 311 -12.19 12.89 -17.48
CA VAL A 311 -12.89 13.86 -18.32
C VAL A 311 -14.33 13.44 -18.54
N GLY A 312 -15.14 14.31 -19.12
CA GLY A 312 -16.52 13.99 -19.53
C GLY A 312 -16.57 13.13 -20.77
N GLY A 313 -17.78 12.62 -21.09
CA GLY A 313 -18.04 11.83 -22.28
C GLY A 313 -18.27 10.35 -22.00
N ASN A 314 -18.69 9.66 -23.06
CA ASN A 314 -18.94 8.23 -23.06
C ASN A 314 -18.55 7.61 -24.41
N ARG A 315 -18.54 6.28 -24.48
CA ARG A 315 -18.16 5.55 -25.71
C ARG A 315 -19.00 5.90 -26.93
N ALA A 316 -20.28 6.24 -26.78
CA ALA A 316 -21.15 6.56 -27.90
C ALA A 316 -20.86 7.94 -28.51
N GLY A 317 -20.43 8.90 -27.67
CA GLY A 317 -20.11 10.27 -28.10
C GLY A 317 -18.63 10.51 -28.41
N ASP A 318 -17.73 9.61 -28.01
CA ASP A 318 -16.29 9.75 -28.21
C ASP A 318 -15.69 8.46 -28.81
N PRO A 319 -15.26 8.47 -30.08
CA PRO A 319 -14.61 7.33 -30.70
C PRO A 319 -13.27 6.97 -30.04
N ASN A 320 -12.64 7.96 -29.38
CA ASN A 320 -11.38 7.83 -28.65
C ASN A 320 -11.57 7.58 -27.15
N PHE A 321 -12.75 7.15 -26.73
CA PHE A 321 -13.04 6.90 -25.32
C PHE A 321 -12.09 5.87 -24.71
N ASN A 322 -11.59 6.19 -23.48
CA ASN A 322 -10.77 5.33 -22.65
C ASN A 322 -11.35 5.40 -21.23
N GLY A 323 -12.05 4.36 -20.80
CA GLY A 323 -12.75 4.36 -19.52
C GLY A 323 -11.81 4.22 -18.32
N VAL A 324 -12.20 4.74 -17.15
CA VAL A 324 -11.38 4.63 -15.94
C VAL A 324 -11.27 3.16 -15.50
N ASN A 325 -12.40 2.48 -15.32
CA ASN A 325 -12.45 1.05 -14.99
C ASN A 325 -12.96 0.22 -16.19
N VAL A 326 -12.42 0.52 -17.38
CA VAL A 326 -12.62 -0.22 -18.63
C VAL A 326 -11.26 -0.54 -19.21
N TYR A 327 -11.03 -1.75 -19.71
CA TYR A 327 -9.69 -2.21 -20.12
C TYR A 327 -9.72 -2.87 -21.49
N GLY A 328 -8.65 -2.63 -22.25
CA GLY A 328 -8.52 -3.02 -23.65
C GLY A 328 -8.91 -1.90 -24.62
N ASP A 329 -9.09 -0.67 -24.08
CA ASP A 329 -9.36 0.56 -24.85
C ASP A 329 -8.29 1.65 -24.62
N GLU A 330 -7.12 1.29 -24.07
CA GLU A 330 -6.09 2.25 -23.69
C GLU A 330 -5.32 2.83 -24.87
N THR A 331 -5.27 2.13 -26.01
CA THR A 331 -4.45 2.53 -27.14
C THR A 331 -5.25 3.41 -28.11
N SER A 332 -4.93 4.71 -28.14
CA SER A 332 -5.46 5.68 -29.09
C SER A 332 -4.70 5.63 -30.41
N VAL A 333 -5.41 5.50 -31.52
CA VAL A 333 -4.83 5.44 -32.89
C VAL A 333 -5.47 6.51 -33.75
N ASN A 334 -4.64 7.30 -34.43
CA ASN A 334 -5.08 8.26 -35.43
C ASN A 334 -5.32 7.55 -36.79
N LEU A 335 -6.56 7.56 -37.27
CA LEU A 335 -6.97 6.86 -38.50
C LEU A 335 -6.24 7.37 -39.73
N GLY A 336 -6.12 8.69 -39.89
CA GLY A 336 -5.44 9.28 -41.04
C GLY A 336 -3.95 8.93 -41.11
N GLN A 337 -3.26 9.00 -39.98
CA GLN A 337 -1.85 8.61 -39.87
C GLN A 337 -1.64 7.12 -40.17
N LEU A 338 -2.48 6.27 -39.58
CA LEU A 338 -2.38 4.83 -39.82
C LEU A 338 -2.74 4.46 -41.26
N ALA A 339 -3.77 5.10 -41.83
CA ALA A 339 -4.11 4.89 -43.24
C ALA A 339 -2.98 5.28 -44.17
N ALA A 340 -2.30 6.41 -43.94
CA ALA A 340 -1.12 6.83 -44.71
C ALA A 340 0.04 5.82 -44.56
N LEU A 341 0.31 5.32 -43.37
CA LEU A 341 1.32 4.29 -43.11
C LEU A 341 1.00 2.99 -43.86
N LEU A 342 -0.24 2.51 -43.76
CA LEU A 342 -0.66 1.26 -44.39
C LEU A 342 -0.71 1.35 -45.88
N SER A 343 -1.23 2.45 -46.45
CA SER A 343 -1.21 2.64 -47.93
C SER A 343 0.24 2.65 -48.45
N GLY A 344 1.17 3.33 -47.79
CA GLY A 344 2.58 3.30 -48.12
C GLY A 344 3.18 1.88 -48.01
N SER A 345 2.85 1.15 -46.97
CA SER A 345 3.33 -0.24 -46.77
C SER A 345 2.77 -1.22 -47.82
N ILE A 346 1.50 -1.10 -48.16
CA ILE A 346 0.84 -1.91 -49.20
C ILE A 346 1.47 -1.60 -50.56
N ASN A 347 1.68 -0.31 -50.89
CA ASN A 347 2.36 0.09 -52.13
C ASN A 347 3.77 -0.48 -52.21
N SER A 348 4.55 -0.38 -51.12
CA SER A 348 5.93 -0.91 -51.08
C SER A 348 5.96 -2.44 -51.17
N LEU A 349 5.03 -3.16 -50.57
CA LEU A 349 4.91 -4.61 -50.67
C LEU A 349 4.61 -5.03 -52.10
N VAL A 350 3.64 -4.40 -52.76
CA VAL A 350 3.28 -4.69 -54.16
C VAL A 350 4.43 -4.33 -55.12
N ALA A 351 5.09 -3.20 -54.93
CA ALA A 351 6.25 -2.82 -55.71
C ALA A 351 7.38 -3.87 -55.60
N ALA A 352 7.68 -4.33 -54.36
CA ALA A 352 8.70 -5.37 -54.13
C ALA A 352 8.32 -6.71 -54.80
N GLN A 353 7.05 -7.13 -54.68
CA GLN A 353 6.58 -8.39 -55.30
C GLN A 353 6.54 -8.34 -56.84
N SER A 354 6.37 -7.15 -57.42
CA SER A 354 6.31 -6.95 -58.87
C SER A 354 7.66 -6.57 -59.49
N GLY A 355 8.74 -6.58 -58.71
CA GLY A 355 10.06 -6.13 -59.23
C GLY A 355 10.08 -4.64 -59.58
N GLY A 356 9.25 -3.82 -58.96
CA GLY A 356 9.13 -2.38 -59.20
C GLY A 356 8.17 -2.01 -60.35
N LEU A 357 7.57 -2.99 -61.05
CA LEU A 357 6.67 -2.76 -62.19
C LEU A 357 5.32 -2.15 -61.77
N VAL A 358 4.83 -2.39 -60.56
CA VAL A 358 3.55 -1.86 -60.07
C VAL A 358 3.79 -0.82 -58.96
N ASN A 359 3.24 0.38 -59.14
CA ASN A 359 3.23 1.47 -58.17
C ASN A 359 1.78 1.91 -57.96
N LEU A 360 1.11 1.38 -56.91
CA LEU A 360 -0.30 1.71 -56.56
C LEU A 360 -0.48 3.21 -56.36
N GLN A 361 0.45 3.88 -55.70
CA GLN A 361 0.33 5.32 -55.39
C GLN A 361 0.46 6.16 -56.68
N GLY A 362 1.46 5.89 -57.51
CA GLY A 362 1.63 6.60 -58.76
C GLY A 362 0.41 6.42 -59.66
N THR A 363 -0.04 5.15 -59.83
CA THR A 363 -1.24 4.84 -60.61
C THR A 363 -2.50 5.51 -60.06
N ALA A 364 -2.70 5.53 -58.71
CA ALA A 364 -3.85 6.20 -58.11
C ALA A 364 -3.82 7.72 -58.36
N ASN A 365 -2.68 8.37 -58.18
CA ASN A 365 -2.52 9.79 -58.47
C ASN A 365 -2.85 10.12 -59.92
N THR A 366 -2.37 9.33 -60.90
CA THR A 366 -2.64 9.50 -62.31
C THR A 366 -4.09 9.23 -62.66
N TYR A 367 -4.66 8.11 -62.20
CA TYR A 367 -6.02 7.71 -62.49
C TYR A 367 -7.06 8.69 -61.94
N PHE A 368 -7.02 8.96 -60.64
CA PHE A 368 -7.95 9.87 -60.00
C PHE A 368 -7.75 11.31 -60.49
N GLY A 369 -6.53 11.72 -60.83
CA GLY A 369 -6.25 12.97 -61.50
C GLY A 369 -6.93 13.11 -62.88
N ALA A 370 -6.81 12.06 -63.70
CA ALA A 370 -7.38 12.03 -65.05
C ALA A 370 -8.93 12.13 -65.05
N ILE A 371 -9.60 11.63 -64.04
CA ILE A 371 -11.06 11.74 -63.87
C ILE A 371 -11.51 12.98 -63.07
N GLY A 372 -10.63 13.98 -62.91
CA GLY A 372 -10.94 15.26 -62.30
C GLY A 372 -10.91 15.27 -60.78
N ASN A 373 -10.23 14.33 -60.12
CA ASN A 373 -10.03 14.24 -58.69
C ASN A 373 -11.35 14.35 -57.88
N PRO A 374 -12.39 13.54 -58.14
CA PRO A 374 -13.66 13.68 -57.44
C PRO A 374 -13.47 13.50 -55.93
N THR A 375 -14.17 14.31 -55.15
CA THR A 375 -14.18 14.20 -53.68
C THR A 375 -14.69 12.84 -53.24
N TYR A 376 -15.76 12.37 -53.90
CA TYR A 376 -16.42 11.06 -53.68
C TYR A 376 -16.48 10.23 -54.94
N PRO A 377 -15.41 9.51 -55.33
CA PRO A 377 -15.41 8.64 -56.49
C PRO A 377 -16.54 7.60 -56.42
N SER A 378 -17.26 7.35 -57.51
CA SER A 378 -18.31 6.33 -57.58
C SER A 378 -17.73 4.91 -57.47
N ASN A 379 -18.58 3.91 -57.21
CA ASN A 379 -18.13 2.51 -57.18
C ASN A 379 -17.49 2.11 -58.54
N ALA A 380 -18.06 2.56 -59.69
CA ALA A 380 -17.49 2.30 -60.98
C ALA A 380 -16.10 2.91 -61.17
N GLN A 381 -15.85 4.13 -60.65
CA GLN A 381 -14.55 4.77 -60.72
C GLN A 381 -13.50 4.05 -59.81
N VAL A 382 -13.89 3.59 -58.64
CA VAL A 382 -12.97 2.78 -57.79
C VAL A 382 -12.73 1.42 -58.42
N ALA A 383 -13.72 0.75 -58.98
CA ALA A 383 -13.58 -0.50 -59.70
C ALA A 383 -12.68 -0.33 -60.96
N GLY A 384 -12.82 0.80 -61.67
CA GLY A 384 -11.95 1.15 -62.82
C GLY A 384 -10.49 1.26 -62.38
N PHE A 385 -10.19 1.93 -61.24
CA PHE A 385 -8.84 1.96 -60.69
C PHE A 385 -8.29 0.55 -60.40
N VAL A 386 -9.08 -0.30 -59.71
CA VAL A 386 -8.69 -1.67 -59.39
C VAL A 386 -8.46 -2.50 -60.65
N GLY A 387 -9.29 -2.32 -61.69
CA GLY A 387 -9.22 -3.03 -62.98
C GLY A 387 -7.94 -2.71 -63.80
N LEU A 388 -7.22 -1.63 -63.47
CA LEU A 388 -5.94 -1.32 -64.13
C LEU A 388 -4.81 -2.31 -63.79
N PHE A 389 -5.00 -3.12 -62.74
CA PHE A 389 -3.96 -4.01 -62.27
C PHE A 389 -4.20 -5.47 -62.66
N PRO A 390 -3.14 -6.28 -62.78
CA PRO A 390 -3.26 -7.72 -62.95
C PRO A 390 -4.10 -8.34 -61.79
N THR A 391 -4.80 -9.42 -62.08
CA THR A 391 -5.72 -10.09 -61.13
C THR A 391 -5.02 -10.43 -59.79
N SER A 392 -3.75 -10.77 -59.81
CA SER A 392 -2.95 -11.03 -58.58
C SER A 392 -2.75 -9.79 -57.71
N VAL A 393 -2.82 -8.59 -58.26
CA VAL A 393 -2.62 -7.31 -57.55
C VAL A 393 -3.94 -6.67 -57.16
N GLN A 394 -5.06 -7.02 -57.81
CA GLN A 394 -6.38 -6.42 -57.51
C GLN A 394 -6.80 -6.46 -56.04
N PRO A 395 -6.56 -7.55 -55.27
CA PRO A 395 -6.87 -7.54 -53.83
C PRO A 395 -6.09 -6.46 -53.06
N ALA A 396 -4.82 -6.21 -53.44
CA ALA A 396 -4.04 -5.12 -52.85
C ALA A 396 -4.60 -3.75 -53.24
N ALA A 397 -4.96 -3.55 -54.49
CA ALA A 397 -5.56 -2.31 -54.99
C ALA A 397 -6.94 -2.02 -54.33
N GLN A 398 -7.75 -3.06 -54.09
CA GLN A 398 -9.03 -2.97 -53.39
C GLN A 398 -8.86 -2.51 -51.92
N LEU A 399 -7.85 -3.04 -51.22
CA LEU A 399 -7.51 -2.63 -49.87
C LEU A 399 -6.88 -1.23 -49.84
N TYR A 400 -6.07 -0.90 -50.85
CA TYR A 400 -5.37 0.35 -50.95
C TYR A 400 -6.29 1.56 -51.22
N ALA A 401 -7.24 1.43 -52.18
CA ALA A 401 -8.06 2.55 -52.64
C ALA A 401 -8.81 3.31 -51.53
N PRO A 402 -9.55 2.64 -50.60
CA PRO A 402 -10.21 3.35 -49.51
C PRO A 402 -9.25 4.06 -48.53
N LEU A 403 -8.07 3.47 -48.27
CA LEU A 403 -7.04 4.09 -47.41
C LEU A 403 -6.44 5.33 -48.10
N TYR A 404 -6.08 5.20 -49.38
CA TYR A 404 -5.58 6.30 -50.18
C TYR A 404 -6.57 7.47 -50.27
N LEU A 405 -7.85 7.19 -50.58
CA LEU A 405 -8.90 8.20 -50.65
C LEU A 405 -9.16 8.80 -49.27
N GLY A 406 -9.18 7.97 -48.22
CA GLY A 406 -9.34 8.40 -46.81
C GLY A 406 -8.32 9.47 -46.45
N VAL A 407 -7.06 9.31 -46.84
CA VAL A 407 -5.96 10.27 -46.63
C VAL A 407 -6.07 11.48 -47.54
N THR A 408 -6.11 11.23 -48.88
CA THR A 408 -6.00 12.31 -49.88
C THR A 408 -7.25 13.19 -49.96
N ARG A 409 -8.43 12.70 -49.55
CA ARG A 409 -9.71 13.43 -49.50
C ARG A 409 -10.13 13.82 -48.07
N ASN A 410 -9.24 13.59 -47.11
CA ASN A 410 -9.52 13.87 -45.67
C ASN A 410 -10.85 13.29 -45.15
N TYR A 411 -11.18 12.03 -45.50
CA TYR A 411 -12.42 11.40 -45.11
C TYR A 411 -12.54 11.18 -43.60
N PHE A 412 -11.41 11.01 -42.91
CA PHE A 412 -11.39 10.74 -41.48
C PHE A 412 -11.78 11.97 -40.62
N GLY A 413 -11.84 13.19 -41.19
CA GLY A 413 -12.27 14.39 -40.53
C GLY A 413 -11.33 14.82 -39.37
N THR A 414 -11.90 15.52 -38.40
CA THR A 414 -11.17 16.08 -37.25
C THR A 414 -11.17 15.17 -36.03
N GLN A 415 -12.21 14.34 -35.85
CA GLN A 415 -12.30 13.35 -34.76
C GLN A 415 -11.75 12.00 -35.22
N ASN A 416 -10.49 11.97 -35.59
CA ASN A 416 -9.87 10.84 -36.28
C ASN A 416 -9.06 9.92 -35.33
N ASN A 417 -9.06 10.18 -34.03
CA ASN A 417 -8.48 9.27 -33.05
C ASN A 417 -9.54 8.26 -32.57
N VAL A 418 -9.19 6.99 -32.51
CA VAL A 418 -10.07 5.91 -32.08
C VAL A 418 -9.35 4.97 -31.11
N THR A 419 -10.13 4.38 -30.21
CA THR A 419 -9.69 3.27 -29.36
C THR A 419 -10.58 2.05 -29.61
N ARG A 420 -10.12 0.88 -29.20
CA ARG A 420 -10.91 -0.36 -29.26
C ARG A 420 -12.04 -0.33 -28.22
N THR A 421 -12.99 -1.24 -28.38
CA THR A 421 -14.03 -1.48 -27.36
C THR A 421 -13.45 -2.32 -26.23
N GLY A 422 -13.36 -1.74 -25.02
CA GLY A 422 -12.84 -2.38 -23.82
C GLY A 422 -13.86 -3.24 -23.09
N TYR A 423 -13.41 -3.90 -22.03
CA TYR A 423 -14.21 -4.69 -21.08
C TYR A 423 -14.27 -3.98 -19.74
N ASN A 424 -15.41 -4.02 -19.08
CA ASN A 424 -15.55 -3.48 -17.72
C ASN A 424 -14.70 -4.30 -16.72
N GLU A 425 -14.27 -3.67 -15.66
CA GLU A 425 -13.40 -4.32 -14.67
C GLU A 425 -14.05 -5.52 -14.00
N ASP A 426 -15.36 -5.45 -13.67
CA ASP A 426 -16.12 -6.55 -13.08
C ASP A 426 -16.16 -7.83 -13.93
N GLN A 427 -15.91 -7.69 -15.25
CA GLN A 427 -15.85 -8.80 -16.21
C GLN A 427 -14.45 -9.47 -16.25
N LEU A 428 -13.43 -8.82 -15.72
CA LEU A 428 -12.02 -9.23 -15.83
C LEU A 428 -11.42 -9.67 -14.50
N VAL A 429 -11.85 -9.08 -13.37
CA VAL A 429 -11.28 -9.35 -12.04
C VAL A 429 -12.31 -10.02 -11.12
N ASP A 430 -11.80 -10.75 -10.13
CA ASP A 430 -12.62 -11.41 -9.13
C ASP A 430 -12.64 -10.57 -7.84
N TYR A 431 -13.82 -10.05 -7.50
CA TYR A 431 -14.05 -9.26 -6.30
C TYR A 431 -14.43 -10.10 -5.07
N ASN A 432 -14.36 -11.43 -5.16
CA ASN A 432 -14.56 -12.28 -3.99
C ASN A 432 -13.28 -12.30 -3.16
N THR A 433 -13.34 -11.63 -2.03
CA THR A 433 -12.23 -11.54 -1.09
C THR A 433 -12.16 -12.77 -0.21
N LEU A 434 -11.00 -13.40 -0.18
CA LEU A 434 -10.60 -14.40 0.78
C LEU A 434 -9.26 -13.98 1.38
N ASN A 435 -9.19 -13.89 2.71
CA ASN A 435 -7.94 -13.69 3.42
C ASN A 435 -7.84 -14.67 4.60
N ALA A 436 -6.76 -15.41 4.66
CA ALA A 436 -6.48 -16.34 5.74
C ALA A 436 -5.10 -16.04 6.33
N LYS A 437 -5.04 -15.92 7.66
CA LYS A 437 -3.80 -15.70 8.43
C LYS A 437 -3.63 -16.79 9.47
N PHE A 438 -2.40 -17.19 9.68
CA PHE A 438 -2.01 -18.12 10.75
C PHE A 438 -0.70 -17.65 11.38
N ASN A 439 -0.67 -17.59 12.71
CA ASN A 439 0.52 -17.18 13.46
C ASN A 439 0.82 -18.20 14.55
N ALA A 440 2.11 -18.49 14.72
CA ALA A 440 2.60 -19.38 15.76
C ALA A 440 3.83 -18.77 16.45
N GLY A 441 3.92 -18.92 17.77
CA GLY A 441 5.06 -18.44 18.54
C GLY A 441 5.41 -19.34 19.70
N VAL A 442 6.71 -19.51 19.92
CA VAL A 442 7.29 -20.18 21.08
C VAL A 442 8.20 -19.19 21.80
N HIS A 443 8.02 -19.06 23.09
CA HIS A 443 8.75 -18.12 23.94
C HIS A 443 9.34 -18.83 25.12
N TYR A 444 10.61 -18.56 25.42
CA TYR A 444 11.30 -19.16 26.54
C TYR A 444 12.05 -18.10 27.39
N LYS A 445 11.71 -18.03 28.66
CA LYS A 445 12.44 -17.20 29.62
C LYS A 445 13.59 -17.99 30.25
N PHE A 446 14.81 -17.65 29.91
CA PHE A 446 16.03 -18.16 30.58
C PHE A 446 16.08 -17.64 32.00
N THR A 447 15.82 -16.34 32.17
CA THR A 447 15.67 -15.64 33.43
C THR A 447 14.45 -14.72 33.35
N ASP A 448 14.07 -14.07 34.46
CA ASP A 448 12.98 -13.07 34.44
C ASP A 448 13.27 -11.88 33.50
N ASN A 449 14.55 -11.65 33.19
CA ASN A 449 15.03 -10.53 32.37
C ASN A 449 15.50 -10.96 30.97
N LEU A 450 15.60 -12.25 30.68
CA LEU A 450 16.08 -12.73 29.37
C LEU A 450 15.07 -13.72 28.75
N GLU A 451 14.48 -13.31 27.65
CA GLU A 451 13.55 -14.09 26.87
C GLU A 451 14.10 -14.34 25.47
N ALA A 452 13.98 -15.58 24.98
CA ALA A 452 14.12 -15.89 23.55
C ALA A 452 12.75 -16.26 22.98
N SER A 453 12.49 -15.91 21.72
CA SER A 453 11.27 -16.26 21.03
C SER A 453 11.52 -16.60 19.56
N LEU A 454 10.74 -17.56 19.07
CA LEU A 454 10.63 -17.89 17.65
C LEU A 454 9.17 -17.68 17.25
N ASN A 455 8.93 -16.81 16.28
CA ASN A 455 7.59 -16.46 15.82
C ASN A 455 7.50 -16.61 14.30
N SER A 456 6.39 -17.15 13.82
CA SER A 456 6.09 -17.32 12.41
C SER A 456 4.69 -16.77 12.12
N TYR A 457 4.59 -16.01 11.03
CA TYR A 457 3.36 -15.41 10.54
C TYR A 457 3.20 -15.82 9.08
N PHE A 458 2.04 -16.31 8.75
CA PHE A 458 1.68 -16.70 7.39
C PHE A 458 0.36 -16.02 7.01
N GLY A 459 0.30 -15.49 5.80
CA GLY A 459 -0.91 -14.92 5.26
C GLY A 459 -1.08 -15.26 3.78
N THR A 460 -2.33 -15.45 3.38
CA THR A 460 -2.72 -15.59 1.98
C THR A 460 -4.01 -14.82 1.72
N GLY A 461 -4.13 -14.25 0.52
CA GLY A 461 -5.31 -13.47 0.22
C GLY A 461 -5.55 -13.22 -1.26
N THR A 462 -6.79 -12.84 -1.56
CA THR A 462 -7.24 -12.36 -2.85
C THR A 462 -7.78 -10.93 -2.68
N THR A 463 -7.29 -10.02 -3.51
CA THR A 463 -7.64 -8.59 -3.46
C THR A 463 -7.35 -7.91 -4.78
N VAL A 464 -7.91 -6.73 -5.00
CA VAL A 464 -7.63 -5.89 -6.17
C VAL A 464 -7.09 -4.55 -5.69
N TYR A 465 -5.99 -4.07 -6.30
CA TYR A 465 -5.44 -2.76 -5.96
C TYR A 465 -5.01 -1.98 -7.20
N THR A 466 -4.91 -0.66 -7.07
CA THR A 466 -4.50 0.26 -8.12
C THR A 466 -3.06 0.70 -7.91
N GLY A 467 -2.19 0.41 -8.86
CA GLY A 467 -0.86 1.00 -8.97
C GLY A 467 -0.77 1.84 -10.24
N ALA A 468 0.25 1.60 -11.07
CA ALA A 468 0.30 2.14 -12.44
C ALA A 468 -0.75 1.48 -13.35
N ASN A 469 -1.10 0.25 -13.02
CA ASN A 469 -2.14 -0.58 -13.65
C ASN A 469 -3.13 -1.03 -12.56
N ARG A 470 -4.14 -1.79 -12.98
CA ARG A 470 -5.04 -2.46 -12.07
C ARG A 470 -4.61 -3.91 -11.86
N TYR A 471 -4.25 -4.26 -10.63
CA TYR A 471 -3.70 -5.56 -10.25
C TYR A 471 -4.73 -6.40 -9.52
N SER A 472 -5.00 -7.60 -10.01
CA SER A 472 -5.75 -8.63 -9.30
C SER A 472 -4.77 -9.57 -8.61
N LEU A 473 -4.60 -9.42 -7.29
CA LEU A 473 -3.82 -10.35 -6.48
C LEU A 473 -4.69 -11.57 -6.17
N ARG A 474 -4.28 -12.75 -6.64
CA ARG A 474 -4.98 -14.01 -6.38
C ARG A 474 -4.03 -15.00 -5.72
N ASN A 475 -4.50 -15.59 -4.64
CA ASN A 475 -3.68 -16.54 -3.87
C ASN A 475 -2.30 -15.97 -3.51
N PHE A 476 -2.24 -14.64 -3.32
CA PHE A 476 -1.02 -13.98 -2.86
C PHE A 476 -0.64 -14.53 -1.49
N LYS A 477 0.62 -14.87 -1.30
CA LYS A 477 1.13 -15.48 -0.08
C LYS A 477 2.31 -14.69 0.46
N MET A 478 2.36 -14.56 1.78
CA MET A 478 3.52 -13.99 2.45
C MET A 478 3.78 -14.72 3.76
N ALA A 479 5.04 -15.04 4.02
CA ALA A 479 5.49 -15.65 5.25
C ALA A 479 6.55 -14.78 5.92
N GLN A 480 6.51 -14.70 7.25
CA GLN A 480 7.48 -13.96 8.04
C GLN A 480 7.94 -14.87 9.19
N HIS A 481 9.25 -15.00 9.37
CA HIS A 481 9.83 -15.80 10.44
C HIS A 481 10.82 -14.96 11.22
N LYS A 482 10.67 -14.94 12.54
CA LYS A 482 11.48 -14.11 13.43
C LYS A 482 12.06 -14.93 14.57
N PHE A 483 13.36 -14.80 14.78
CA PHE A 483 14.02 -15.11 16.04
C PHE A 483 14.35 -13.84 16.78
N GLU A 484 14.04 -13.75 18.07
CA GLU A 484 14.36 -12.60 18.91
C GLU A 484 14.87 -13.06 20.28
N MET A 485 15.97 -12.46 20.72
CA MET A 485 16.43 -12.50 22.10
C MET A 485 16.32 -11.11 22.70
N LYS A 486 15.63 -11.00 23.81
CA LYS A 486 15.36 -9.73 24.47
C LYS A 486 15.70 -9.79 25.95
N SER A 487 16.49 -8.82 26.39
CA SER A 487 16.78 -8.57 27.79
C SER A 487 16.21 -7.21 28.21
N LYS A 488 16.33 -6.85 29.48
CA LYS A 488 15.93 -5.53 29.97
C LYS A 488 16.66 -4.40 29.21
N ASN A 489 17.96 -4.59 28.92
CA ASN A 489 18.83 -3.53 28.42
C ASN A 489 19.32 -3.74 26.99
N TRP A 490 19.03 -4.87 26.36
CA TRP A 490 19.45 -5.14 24.99
C TRP A 490 18.46 -6.06 24.26
N MET A 491 18.48 -6.01 22.95
CA MET A 491 17.69 -6.87 22.07
C MET A 491 18.53 -7.23 20.85
N TYR A 492 18.40 -8.49 20.43
CA TYR A 492 18.85 -8.99 19.13
C TYR A 492 17.68 -9.65 18.41
N ARG A 493 17.54 -9.36 17.12
CA ARG A 493 16.49 -9.90 16.26
C ARG A 493 17.06 -10.28 14.91
N ALA A 494 16.66 -11.45 14.41
CA ALA A 494 16.88 -11.86 13.02
C ALA A 494 15.55 -12.31 12.43
N TYR A 495 15.26 -11.91 11.18
CA TYR A 495 14.01 -12.31 10.53
C TYR A 495 14.14 -12.40 9.01
N THR A 496 13.21 -13.12 8.41
CA THR A 496 13.03 -13.21 6.96
C THR A 496 11.56 -12.96 6.60
N ILE A 497 11.35 -12.37 5.45
CA ILE A 497 10.05 -12.16 4.83
C ILE A 497 10.11 -12.76 3.44
N GLN A 498 9.15 -13.63 3.12
CA GLN A 498 9.07 -14.36 1.85
C GLN A 498 7.75 -14.02 1.18
N GLU A 499 7.82 -13.52 -0.03
CA GLU A 499 6.67 -13.14 -0.86
C GLU A 499 6.46 -14.15 -1.97
N ASN A 500 5.18 -14.37 -2.34
CA ASN A 500 4.82 -15.13 -3.54
C ASN A 500 3.52 -14.54 -4.11
N ALA A 501 3.60 -13.98 -5.30
CA ALA A 501 2.46 -13.37 -5.99
C ALA A 501 1.33 -14.35 -6.35
N GLY A 502 1.57 -15.67 -6.28
CA GLY A 502 0.55 -16.70 -6.55
C GLY A 502 0.05 -16.67 -8.00
N ASP A 503 -1.28 -16.53 -8.16
CA ASP A 503 -1.96 -16.49 -9.46
C ASP A 503 -2.34 -15.07 -9.88
N SER A 504 -1.61 -14.08 -9.42
CA SER A 504 -1.86 -12.66 -9.67
C SER A 504 -1.66 -12.28 -11.13
N TYR A 505 -2.44 -11.31 -11.61
CA TYR A 505 -2.37 -10.82 -12.97
C TYR A 505 -2.73 -9.32 -13.07
N ILE A 506 -2.44 -8.74 -14.23
CA ILE A 506 -2.70 -7.34 -14.55
C ILE A 506 -4.00 -7.25 -15.33
N GLY A 507 -5.01 -6.53 -14.82
CA GLY A 507 -6.36 -6.49 -15.35
C GLY A 507 -6.47 -5.80 -16.72
N ASP A 508 -5.77 -4.69 -16.91
CA ASP A 508 -5.71 -3.96 -18.18
C ASP A 508 -4.99 -4.77 -19.29
N ALA A 509 -3.89 -5.42 -18.95
CA ALA A 509 -3.23 -6.35 -19.87
C ALA A 509 -4.16 -7.52 -20.27
N LEU A 510 -4.94 -8.06 -19.32
CA LEU A 510 -5.91 -9.11 -19.60
C LEU A 510 -6.95 -8.65 -20.62
N GLY A 511 -7.58 -7.48 -20.39
CA GLY A 511 -8.59 -6.92 -21.30
C GLY A 511 -8.02 -6.64 -22.70
N ALA A 512 -6.83 -6.06 -22.77
CA ALA A 512 -6.14 -5.77 -24.03
C ALA A 512 -5.85 -7.06 -24.81
N PHE A 513 -5.30 -8.09 -24.17
CA PHE A 513 -4.94 -9.33 -24.85
C PHE A 513 -6.12 -10.25 -25.17
N ILE A 514 -7.26 -10.16 -24.47
CA ILE A 514 -8.50 -10.79 -24.93
C ILE A 514 -8.95 -10.19 -26.25
N ASN A 515 -8.86 -8.86 -26.41
CA ASN A 515 -9.12 -8.18 -27.66
C ASN A 515 -8.15 -8.63 -28.77
N GLU A 516 -6.85 -8.76 -28.48
CA GLU A 516 -5.87 -9.23 -29.48
C GLU A 516 -6.04 -10.71 -29.85
N ALA A 517 -6.45 -11.56 -28.89
CA ALA A 517 -6.71 -12.98 -29.12
C ALA A 517 -7.94 -13.22 -30.01
N TRP A 518 -8.97 -12.37 -29.85
CA TRP A 518 -10.17 -12.45 -30.69
C TRP A 518 -9.93 -11.91 -32.10
N LYS A 519 -9.42 -10.69 -32.25
CA LYS A 519 -9.11 -10.04 -33.50
C LYS A 519 -7.93 -9.08 -33.28
N PRO A 520 -6.76 -9.32 -33.89
CA PRO A 520 -5.62 -8.43 -33.74
C PRO A 520 -5.96 -6.99 -34.12
N SER A 521 -5.43 -6.02 -33.39
CA SER A 521 -5.56 -4.61 -33.75
C SER A 521 -4.99 -4.33 -35.12
N LEU A 522 -3.80 -4.87 -35.41
CA LEU A 522 -3.13 -4.84 -36.74
C LEU A 522 -2.19 -6.03 -36.83
N ASN A 523 -2.42 -6.90 -37.81
CA ASN A 523 -1.51 -8.01 -38.14
C ASN A 523 -0.93 -7.83 -39.54
N THR A 524 0.35 -7.49 -39.62
CA THR A 524 1.06 -7.31 -40.90
C THR A 524 1.84 -8.56 -41.30
N ALA A 525 2.06 -9.51 -40.41
CA ALA A 525 2.89 -10.69 -40.65
C ALA A 525 2.25 -11.69 -41.64
N GLY A 526 0.93 -11.77 -41.68
CA GLY A 526 0.17 -12.65 -42.60
C GLY A 526 -0.17 -12.00 -43.93
N GLY A 527 0.48 -10.91 -44.32
CA GLY A 527 0.25 -10.22 -45.58
C GLY A 527 -1.12 -9.49 -45.66
N LEU A 528 -1.57 -9.22 -46.91
CA LEU A 528 -2.76 -8.38 -47.17
C LEU A 528 -4.05 -8.92 -46.53
N THR A 529 -4.25 -10.23 -46.57
CA THR A 529 -5.44 -10.88 -45.98
C THR A 529 -5.50 -10.64 -44.46
N SER A 530 -4.36 -10.78 -43.77
CA SER A 530 -4.29 -10.55 -42.31
C SER A 530 -4.45 -9.08 -41.96
N ILE A 531 -3.89 -8.18 -42.78
CA ILE A 531 -4.11 -6.73 -42.63
C ILE A 531 -5.62 -6.43 -42.74
N ALA A 532 -6.28 -6.89 -43.82
CA ALA A 532 -7.70 -6.64 -44.05
C ALA A 532 -8.61 -7.23 -42.97
N ALA A 533 -8.23 -8.36 -42.36
CA ALA A 533 -8.97 -9.01 -41.30
C ALA A 533 -8.77 -8.35 -39.93
N SER A 534 -7.79 -7.46 -39.77
CA SER A 534 -7.47 -6.79 -38.49
C SER A 534 -8.49 -5.71 -38.11
N TRP A 535 -8.64 -5.45 -36.82
CA TRP A 535 -9.67 -4.54 -36.28
C TRP A 535 -9.57 -3.10 -36.83
N LEU A 536 -8.37 -2.51 -36.78
CA LEU A 536 -8.14 -1.12 -37.24
C LEU A 536 -8.36 -0.94 -38.76
N PRO A 537 -7.81 -1.80 -39.65
CA PRO A 537 -8.12 -1.77 -41.05
C PRO A 537 -9.62 -1.91 -41.36
N GLN A 538 -10.34 -2.86 -40.71
CA GLN A 538 -11.79 -2.99 -40.90
C GLN A 538 -12.53 -1.71 -40.51
N TYR A 539 -12.13 -1.10 -39.40
CA TYR A 539 -12.70 0.16 -38.92
C TYR A 539 -12.46 1.29 -39.98
N MET A 540 -11.21 1.44 -40.43
CA MET A 540 -10.83 2.48 -41.39
C MET A 540 -11.52 2.31 -42.74
N LEU A 541 -11.56 1.06 -43.24
CA LEU A 541 -12.22 0.74 -44.49
C LEU A 541 -13.70 1.05 -44.46
N THR A 542 -14.41 0.60 -43.40
CA THR A 542 -15.85 0.89 -43.20
C THR A 542 -16.10 2.38 -43.10
N PHE A 543 -15.28 3.11 -42.35
CA PHE A 543 -15.41 4.56 -42.22
C PHE A 543 -15.19 5.30 -43.53
N SER A 544 -14.08 5.00 -44.24
CA SER A 544 -13.72 5.64 -45.50
C SER A 544 -14.75 5.34 -46.59
N GLU A 545 -15.18 4.07 -46.74
CA GLU A 545 -16.22 3.67 -47.69
C GLU A 545 -17.59 4.28 -47.35
N GLY A 546 -17.96 4.32 -46.08
CA GLY A 546 -19.18 4.98 -45.61
C GLY A 546 -19.19 6.47 -45.95
N ARG A 547 -18.10 7.17 -45.75
CA ARG A 547 -17.92 8.58 -46.15
C ARG A 547 -18.06 8.76 -47.66
N ARG A 548 -17.38 7.90 -48.42
CA ARG A 548 -17.38 7.95 -49.86
C ARG A 548 -18.80 7.66 -50.46
N THR A 549 -19.43 6.56 -50.07
CA THR A 549 -20.70 6.10 -50.63
C THR A 549 -21.90 6.93 -50.17
N SER A 550 -21.85 7.56 -49.03
CA SER A 550 -22.86 8.51 -48.58
C SER A 550 -22.69 9.90 -49.20
N LEU A 551 -21.66 10.11 -50.02
CA LEU A 551 -21.31 11.41 -50.63
C LEU A 551 -21.10 12.49 -49.54
N GLY A 552 -20.59 12.08 -48.34
CA GLY A 552 -20.40 12.95 -47.17
C GLY A 552 -21.67 13.24 -46.38
N ALA A 553 -22.80 12.63 -46.66
CA ALA A 553 -24.05 12.87 -45.97
C ALA A 553 -24.09 12.32 -44.51
N PHE A 554 -23.34 11.24 -44.25
CA PHE A 554 -23.26 10.68 -42.90
C PHE A 554 -22.34 11.53 -42.00
N SER A 555 -22.83 11.84 -40.80
CA SER A 555 -22.00 12.50 -39.78
C SER A 555 -20.86 11.60 -39.30
N ASP A 556 -19.81 12.22 -38.73
CA ASP A 556 -18.70 11.47 -38.12
C ASP A 556 -19.21 10.45 -37.12
N ALA A 557 -20.17 10.81 -36.25
CA ALA A 557 -20.75 9.91 -35.26
C ALA A 557 -21.41 8.66 -35.88
N GLN A 558 -22.16 8.83 -36.99
CA GLN A 558 -22.77 7.70 -37.71
C GLN A 558 -21.72 6.80 -38.33
N LEU A 559 -20.67 7.38 -38.93
CA LEU A 559 -19.57 6.63 -39.52
C LEU A 559 -18.76 5.88 -38.47
N HIS A 560 -18.48 6.50 -37.32
CA HIS A 560 -17.81 5.85 -36.21
C HIS A 560 -18.63 4.70 -35.62
N ALA A 561 -19.96 4.85 -35.50
CA ALA A 561 -20.85 3.79 -35.06
C ALA A 561 -20.86 2.60 -36.04
N ALA A 562 -21.00 2.85 -37.34
CA ALA A 562 -20.95 1.82 -38.36
C ALA A 562 -19.60 1.09 -38.42
N ALA A 563 -18.51 1.86 -38.43
CA ALA A 563 -17.15 1.32 -38.43
C ALA A 563 -16.86 0.43 -37.22
N ARG A 564 -17.30 0.85 -36.02
CA ARG A 564 -17.15 0.08 -34.79
C ARG A 564 -18.01 -1.20 -34.85
N GLY A 565 -19.26 -1.11 -35.31
CA GLY A 565 -20.13 -2.28 -35.43
C GLY A 565 -19.52 -3.36 -36.33
N THR A 566 -18.89 -2.97 -37.47
CA THR A 566 -18.19 -3.89 -38.36
C THR A 566 -16.91 -4.45 -37.72
N ALA A 567 -16.11 -3.60 -37.12
CA ALA A 567 -14.85 -4.01 -36.53
C ALA A 567 -15.05 -4.90 -35.29
N ASP A 568 -16.10 -4.67 -34.47
CA ASP A 568 -16.45 -5.44 -33.28
C ASP A 568 -17.24 -6.73 -33.58
N ALA A 569 -17.59 -7.02 -34.85
CA ALA A 569 -18.33 -8.23 -35.18
C ALA A 569 -17.57 -9.50 -34.77
N GLY A 570 -18.25 -10.37 -33.99
CA GLY A 570 -17.69 -11.60 -33.42
C GLY A 570 -16.84 -11.44 -32.17
N ARG A 571 -16.89 -10.27 -31.50
CA ARG A 571 -16.16 -10.01 -30.27
C ARG A 571 -16.46 -11.05 -29.19
N PHE A 572 -15.45 -11.51 -28.48
CA PHE A 572 -15.64 -12.39 -27.32
C PHE A 572 -16.40 -11.66 -26.23
N LEU A 573 -17.60 -12.15 -25.91
CA LEU A 573 -18.46 -11.53 -24.90
C LEU A 573 -18.22 -12.14 -23.52
N PRO A 574 -18.17 -11.33 -22.45
CA PRO A 574 -18.02 -11.81 -21.08
C PRO A 574 -19.04 -12.93 -20.75
N GLY A 575 -18.59 -13.95 -20.03
CA GLY A 575 -19.41 -15.12 -19.68
C GLY A 575 -19.47 -16.21 -20.76
N THR A 576 -19.06 -15.93 -22.01
CA THR A 576 -18.99 -16.96 -23.06
C THR A 576 -17.77 -17.87 -22.90
N LYS A 577 -17.85 -19.07 -23.47
CA LYS A 577 -16.73 -20.02 -23.45
C LYS A 577 -15.46 -19.43 -24.09
N GLN A 578 -15.59 -18.77 -25.25
CA GLN A 578 -14.45 -18.16 -25.95
C GLN A 578 -13.75 -17.10 -25.09
N PHE A 579 -14.52 -16.23 -24.43
CA PHE A 579 -13.98 -15.23 -23.52
C PHE A 579 -13.23 -15.89 -22.34
N ASN A 580 -13.85 -16.88 -21.70
CA ASN A 580 -13.27 -17.55 -20.54
C ASN A 580 -12.00 -18.34 -20.90
N ASP A 581 -12.01 -19.03 -22.02
CA ASP A 581 -10.82 -19.78 -22.52
C ASP A 581 -9.66 -18.82 -22.82
N ALA A 582 -9.92 -17.73 -23.55
CA ALA A 582 -8.91 -16.70 -23.83
C ALA A 582 -8.37 -16.08 -22.53
N ALA A 583 -9.24 -15.67 -21.62
CA ALA A 583 -8.86 -15.11 -20.33
C ALA A 583 -7.99 -16.08 -19.50
N ASN A 584 -8.33 -17.37 -19.49
CA ASN A 584 -7.59 -18.39 -18.74
C ASN A 584 -6.18 -18.61 -19.34
N VAL A 585 -6.05 -18.61 -20.66
CA VAL A 585 -4.73 -18.72 -21.34
C VAL A 585 -3.88 -17.50 -21.00
N ILE A 586 -4.41 -16.28 -21.19
CA ILE A 586 -3.69 -15.02 -20.98
C ILE A 586 -3.23 -14.86 -19.51
N ARG A 587 -4.08 -15.21 -18.54
CA ARG A 587 -3.74 -15.16 -17.11
C ARG A 587 -2.58 -16.09 -16.72
N ASN A 588 -2.29 -17.11 -17.52
CA ASN A 588 -1.24 -18.09 -17.25
C ASN A 588 0.07 -17.79 -17.98
N ILE A 589 0.05 -16.90 -18.95
CA ILE A 589 1.26 -16.43 -19.65
C ILE A 589 1.86 -15.25 -18.87
N SER A 590 3.17 -15.30 -18.62
CA SER A 590 3.90 -14.20 -17.95
C SER A 590 3.74 -12.88 -18.72
N VAL A 591 3.51 -11.77 -18.00
CA VAL A 591 3.44 -10.42 -18.61
C VAL A 591 4.74 -10.00 -19.28
N SER A 592 5.87 -10.62 -18.97
CA SER A 592 7.15 -10.43 -19.67
C SER A 592 7.17 -11.04 -21.09
N LYS A 593 6.17 -11.86 -21.42
CA LYS A 593 6.00 -12.47 -22.74
C LYS A 593 4.84 -11.81 -23.50
N PRO A 594 4.89 -11.75 -24.83
CA PRO A 594 3.76 -11.26 -25.63
C PRO A 594 2.47 -12.03 -25.32
N GLY A 595 1.36 -11.32 -25.17
CA GLY A 595 0.05 -11.92 -24.89
C GLY A 595 -0.18 -12.36 -23.45
N GLY A 596 0.71 -12.04 -22.51
CA GLY A 596 0.60 -12.47 -21.12
C GLY A 596 0.15 -11.38 -20.17
N ALA A 597 -0.60 -11.78 -19.12
CA ALA A 597 -1.02 -10.91 -18.04
C ALA A 597 -0.53 -11.38 -16.66
N LYS A 598 0.05 -12.58 -16.56
CA LYS A 598 0.49 -13.17 -15.28
C LYS A 598 1.65 -12.38 -14.68
N PHE A 599 1.48 -12.04 -13.42
CA PHE A 599 2.45 -11.33 -12.62
C PHE A 599 3.15 -12.31 -11.67
N LEU A 600 4.47 -12.36 -11.71
CA LEU A 600 5.27 -13.26 -10.87
C LEU A 600 6.15 -12.44 -9.94
N ASP A 601 6.14 -12.80 -8.67
CA ASP A 601 7.09 -12.31 -7.67
C ASP A 601 7.32 -13.36 -6.60
N LYS A 602 8.57 -13.63 -6.30
CA LYS A 602 9.03 -14.52 -5.22
C LYS A 602 10.22 -13.87 -4.50
N SER A 603 10.12 -12.56 -4.29
CA SER A 603 11.18 -11.80 -3.62
C SER A 603 11.22 -12.08 -2.13
N ASP A 604 12.43 -12.01 -1.58
CA ASP A 604 12.70 -12.25 -0.15
C ASP A 604 13.37 -11.04 0.49
N LEU A 605 13.17 -10.87 1.80
CA LEU A 605 13.93 -9.98 2.67
C LEU A 605 14.56 -10.78 3.81
N TYR A 606 15.83 -10.58 4.06
CA TYR A 606 16.58 -11.05 5.22
C TYR A 606 17.03 -9.85 6.04
N ALA A 607 16.89 -9.91 7.35
CA ALA A 607 17.25 -8.78 8.20
C ALA A 607 17.73 -9.21 9.58
N MET A 608 18.66 -8.41 10.11
CA MET A 608 19.16 -8.52 11.48
C MET A 608 19.17 -7.14 12.12
N GLU A 609 18.86 -7.07 13.40
CA GLU A 609 18.86 -5.85 14.18
C GLU A 609 19.32 -6.15 15.61
N ALA A 610 20.17 -5.27 16.15
CA ALA A 610 20.56 -5.29 17.56
C ALA A 610 20.53 -3.89 18.14
N ASN A 611 20.15 -3.77 19.41
CA ASN A 611 20.31 -2.53 20.16
C ASN A 611 20.62 -2.81 21.63
N ALA A 612 21.25 -1.83 22.29
CA ALA A 612 21.64 -1.92 23.69
C ALA A 612 21.57 -0.55 24.36
N ASN A 613 21.01 -0.51 25.56
CA ASN A 613 21.10 0.62 26.47
C ASN A 613 22.39 0.49 27.28
N ILE A 614 23.45 1.14 26.82
CA ILE A 614 24.79 1.04 27.39
C ILE A 614 24.85 1.65 28.78
N SER A 615 24.14 2.75 29.01
CA SER A 615 24.16 3.44 30.32
C SER A 615 23.48 2.61 31.40
N GLU A 616 22.43 1.87 31.10
CA GLU A 616 21.81 0.93 32.05
C GLU A 616 22.72 -0.29 32.31
N MET A 617 23.42 -0.78 31.27
CA MET A 617 24.34 -1.91 31.40
C MET A 617 25.56 -1.57 32.26
N LEU A 618 26.08 -0.34 32.14
CA LEU A 618 27.26 0.15 32.84
C LEU A 618 26.91 1.04 34.06
N HIS A 619 25.65 1.15 34.43
CA HIS A 619 25.12 1.84 35.61
C HIS A 619 25.39 3.35 35.67
N PHE A 620 25.49 4.04 34.53
CA PHE A 620 25.65 5.51 34.47
C PHE A 620 24.46 6.27 33.90
N SER A 621 23.27 5.62 33.79
CA SER A 621 22.03 6.22 33.24
C SER A 621 21.55 7.47 33.98
N LYS A 622 21.95 7.66 35.23
CA LYS A 622 21.74 8.90 35.98
C LYS A 622 22.48 10.11 35.36
N VAL A 623 23.61 9.91 34.69
CA VAL A 623 24.37 10.95 34.04
C VAL A 623 23.79 11.26 32.67
N VAL A 624 23.62 10.26 31.83
CA VAL A 624 23.03 10.31 30.50
C VAL A 624 22.56 8.92 30.10
N ASP A 625 21.39 8.84 29.46
CA ASP A 625 20.87 7.59 28.94
C ASP A 625 21.36 7.41 27.49
N VAL A 626 22.09 6.31 27.21
CA VAL A 626 22.76 6.05 25.93
C VAL A 626 22.24 4.76 25.33
N LEU A 627 21.51 4.88 24.22
CA LEU A 627 21.05 3.77 23.40
C LEU A 627 21.83 3.72 22.10
N ILE A 628 22.37 2.56 21.77
CA ILE A 628 23.01 2.30 20.47
C ILE A 628 22.29 1.19 19.74
N GLY A 629 22.39 1.16 18.44
CA GLY A 629 21.85 0.06 17.64
C GLY A 629 22.43 -0.02 16.24
N ALA A 630 22.32 -1.22 15.67
CA ALA A 630 22.75 -1.49 14.30
C ALA A 630 21.74 -2.44 13.64
N ASN A 631 21.64 -2.36 12.31
CA ASN A 631 20.84 -3.27 11.51
C ASN A 631 21.48 -3.55 10.16
N TRP A 632 21.15 -4.70 9.61
CA TRP A 632 21.40 -5.10 8.25
C TRP A 632 20.13 -5.64 7.62
N LYS A 633 19.91 -5.30 6.33
CA LYS A 633 18.83 -5.82 5.50
C LYS A 633 19.38 -6.24 4.15
N GLN A 634 18.87 -7.31 3.58
CA GLN A 634 19.16 -7.73 2.21
C GLN A 634 17.86 -8.11 1.51
N TRP A 635 17.53 -7.42 0.44
CA TRP A 635 16.47 -7.83 -0.49
C TRP A 635 17.05 -8.72 -1.58
N ALA A 636 16.37 -9.81 -1.87
CA ALA A 636 16.62 -10.70 -2.99
C ALA A 636 15.40 -10.64 -3.92
N LEU A 637 15.48 -9.83 -5.00
CA LEU A 637 14.37 -9.61 -5.91
C LEU A 637 14.33 -10.73 -6.97
N LYS A 638 13.15 -11.36 -7.12
CA LYS A 638 12.93 -12.55 -7.96
C LYS A 638 11.56 -12.47 -8.63
N SER A 639 11.46 -11.78 -9.75
CA SER A 639 10.22 -11.61 -10.52
C SER A 639 10.19 -12.31 -11.87
N GLN A 640 11.30 -12.90 -12.31
CA GLN A 640 11.47 -13.51 -13.64
C GLN A 640 11.12 -12.52 -14.77
N GLY A 641 11.50 -11.25 -14.59
CA GLY A 641 11.26 -10.18 -15.55
C GLY A 641 9.83 -9.65 -15.60
N THR A 642 8.95 -10.01 -14.66
CA THR A 642 7.58 -9.48 -14.64
C THR A 642 7.47 -8.13 -13.95
N ILE A 643 8.43 -7.78 -13.08
CA ILE A 643 8.51 -6.49 -12.39
C ILE A 643 9.90 -5.89 -12.59
N PHE A 644 10.93 -6.67 -12.30
CA PHE A 644 12.33 -6.22 -12.27
C PHE A 644 13.12 -6.73 -13.46
N ALA A 645 14.25 -6.09 -13.74
CA ALA A 645 15.21 -6.56 -14.73
C ALA A 645 16.05 -7.75 -14.22
N ASP A 646 15.39 -8.79 -13.71
CA ASP A 646 15.97 -9.95 -13.02
C ASP A 646 15.90 -11.26 -13.83
N THR A 647 15.78 -11.18 -15.16
CA THR A 647 15.69 -12.35 -16.05
C THR A 647 16.94 -13.21 -16.03
N LEU A 648 18.10 -12.63 -15.81
CA LEU A 648 19.38 -13.33 -15.83
C LEU A 648 19.85 -13.80 -14.45
N GLN A 649 19.57 -13.03 -13.41
CA GLN A 649 19.99 -13.32 -12.04
C GLN A 649 19.12 -12.61 -11.00
N THR A 650 19.12 -13.14 -9.77
CA THR A 650 18.50 -12.49 -8.63
C THR A 650 19.22 -11.17 -8.33
N ILE A 651 18.45 -10.09 -8.16
CA ILE A 651 18.99 -8.78 -7.79
C ILE A 651 19.11 -8.71 -6.25
N LEU A 652 20.32 -8.47 -5.75
CA LEU A 652 20.60 -8.35 -4.33
C LEU A 652 20.87 -6.89 -3.96
N ILE A 653 20.10 -6.38 -2.98
CA ILE A 653 20.25 -5.03 -2.44
C ILE A 653 20.56 -5.13 -0.95
N ASN A 654 21.72 -4.66 -0.50
CA ASN A 654 22.08 -4.62 0.90
C ASN A 654 21.92 -3.21 1.47
N GLU A 655 21.43 -3.12 2.72
CA GLU A 655 21.36 -1.89 3.50
C GLU A 655 21.93 -2.14 4.90
N TYR A 656 22.79 -1.24 5.35
CA TYR A 656 23.42 -1.24 6.67
C TYR A 656 23.07 0.05 7.38
N GLY A 657 22.73 -0.03 8.65
CA GLY A 657 22.43 1.12 9.46
C GLY A 657 22.99 1.02 10.87
N SER A 658 23.41 2.14 11.44
CA SER A 658 23.81 2.24 12.85
C SER A 658 23.32 3.56 13.44
N TYR A 659 22.95 3.56 14.71
CA TYR A 659 22.48 4.77 15.39
C TYR A 659 22.94 4.85 16.84
N ILE A 660 22.97 6.08 17.33
CA ILE A 660 23.14 6.43 18.73
C ILE A 660 22.05 7.40 19.15
N GLN A 661 21.52 7.22 20.35
CA GLN A 661 20.60 8.16 20.99
C GLN A 661 21.10 8.47 22.39
N LEU A 662 21.13 9.77 22.71
CA LEU A 662 21.47 10.31 24.01
C LEU A 662 20.22 10.98 24.61
N LYS A 663 19.86 10.64 25.84
CA LYS A 663 18.73 11.25 26.55
C LYS A 663 19.17 11.75 27.92
N LYS A 664 18.82 12.98 28.25
CA LYS A 664 19.14 13.59 29.55
C LYS A 664 17.97 14.39 30.07
N SER A 665 17.56 14.11 31.31
CA SER A 665 16.64 14.93 32.08
C SER A 665 17.39 15.96 32.91
N LEU A 666 16.94 17.21 32.85
CA LEU A 666 17.53 18.38 33.49
C LEU A 666 16.48 19.13 34.31
N LEU A 667 16.93 20.07 35.18
CA LEU A 667 16.04 20.94 35.94
C LEU A 667 14.99 20.13 36.75
N ASN A 668 15.43 19.10 37.46
CA ASN A 668 14.53 18.21 38.21
C ASN A 668 13.41 17.62 37.38
N ASN A 669 13.77 17.09 36.19
CA ASN A 669 12.87 16.50 35.19
C ASN A 669 11.88 17.49 34.53
N LYS A 670 12.07 18.82 34.71
CA LYS A 670 11.28 19.81 33.96
C LYS A 670 11.65 19.90 32.49
N LEU A 671 12.87 19.52 32.12
CA LEU A 671 13.35 19.53 30.74
C LEU A 671 14.00 18.18 30.42
N THR A 672 13.51 17.49 29.41
CA THR A 672 14.15 16.29 28.87
C THR A 672 14.65 16.58 27.46
N LEU A 673 15.95 16.46 27.25
CA LEU A 673 16.60 16.60 25.95
C LEU A 673 16.94 15.21 25.39
N THR A 674 16.68 15.01 24.10
CA THR A 674 17.09 13.79 23.39
C THR A 674 17.77 14.19 22.07
N ALA A 675 18.98 13.69 21.84
CA ALA A 675 19.72 13.83 20.59
C ALA A 675 19.94 12.44 19.99
N SER A 676 19.69 12.26 18.71
CA SER A 676 19.93 10.99 18.01
C SER A 676 20.66 11.28 16.69
N GLY A 677 21.56 10.39 16.32
CA GLY A 677 22.21 10.39 15.02
C GLY A 677 22.24 8.99 14.45
N ARG A 678 21.93 8.87 13.17
CA ARG A 678 21.93 7.60 12.45
C ARG A 678 22.67 7.73 11.13
N TYR A 679 23.43 6.72 10.78
CA TYR A 679 24.06 6.58 9.47
C TYR A 679 23.60 5.31 8.80
N ASP A 680 23.18 5.42 7.53
CA ASP A 680 22.75 4.30 6.71
C ASP A 680 23.44 4.33 5.35
N LYS A 681 23.72 3.14 4.80
CA LYS A 681 24.33 2.91 3.49
C LYS A 681 23.57 1.81 2.77
N GLN A 682 23.22 2.04 1.50
CA GLN A 682 22.64 1.02 0.61
C GLN A 682 23.58 0.74 -0.56
N THR A 683 23.46 -0.43 -1.20
CA THR A 683 24.33 -0.87 -2.30
C THR A 683 24.49 0.20 -3.38
N ASN A 684 23.39 0.79 -3.87
CA ASN A 684 23.39 1.67 -5.05
C ASN A 684 23.57 3.15 -4.71
N PHE A 685 23.52 3.56 -3.45
CA PHE A 685 23.52 4.98 -3.07
C PHE A 685 24.59 5.28 -2.03
N LYS A 686 25.04 6.53 -2.02
CA LYS A 686 25.95 7.06 -0.98
C LYS A 686 25.25 7.04 0.38
N GLY A 687 26.02 6.85 1.45
CA GLY A 687 25.51 6.86 2.81
C GLY A 687 24.88 8.19 3.21
N LYS A 688 23.89 8.11 4.12
CA LYS A 688 23.15 9.27 4.66
C LYS A 688 23.27 9.32 6.16
N PHE A 689 23.56 10.51 6.69
CA PHE A 689 23.51 10.80 8.12
C PHE A 689 22.22 11.55 8.45
N THR A 690 21.54 11.16 9.52
CA THR A 690 20.20 11.63 9.91
C THR A 690 20.21 12.07 11.37
N PRO A 691 20.39 13.37 11.67
CA PRO A 691 20.28 13.91 13.02
C PRO A 691 18.83 14.14 13.44
N ARG A 692 18.56 14.02 14.74
CA ARG A 692 17.30 14.36 15.41
C ARG A 692 17.62 14.97 16.78
N VAL A 693 16.99 16.10 17.11
CA VAL A 693 17.05 16.71 18.45
C VAL A 693 15.63 17.02 18.90
N THR A 694 15.32 16.66 20.14
CA THR A 694 13.99 16.90 20.72
C THR A 694 14.11 17.42 22.14
N ALA A 695 13.15 18.25 22.53
CA ALA A 695 13.01 18.76 23.90
C ALA A 695 11.57 18.57 24.37
N VAL A 696 11.42 18.03 25.57
CA VAL A 696 10.13 17.95 26.28
C VAL A 696 10.25 18.81 27.52
N ILE A 697 9.37 19.81 27.62
CA ILE A 697 9.30 20.77 28.72
C ILE A 697 8.02 20.47 29.52
N ASN A 698 8.20 20.00 30.74
CA ASN A 698 7.11 19.82 31.68
C ASN A 698 6.75 21.19 32.28
N VAL A 699 5.64 21.79 31.80
CA VAL A 699 5.19 23.14 32.22
C VAL A 699 4.31 23.09 33.45
N ALA A 700 3.62 21.97 33.69
CA ALA A 700 2.85 21.67 34.89
C ALA A 700 2.70 20.15 35.03
N LYS A 701 2.18 19.67 36.17
CA LYS A 701 1.94 18.24 36.34
C LYS A 701 1.06 17.69 35.20
N ASP A 702 1.58 16.65 34.51
CA ASP A 702 0.93 15.99 33.38
C ASP A 702 0.65 16.92 32.19
N ASN A 703 1.43 18.00 32.03
CA ASN A 703 1.31 18.97 30.95
C ASN A 703 2.68 19.27 30.33
N ASN A 704 2.86 18.94 29.07
CA ASN A 704 4.15 19.00 28.38
C ASN A 704 4.06 19.78 27.06
N ILE A 705 5.05 20.64 26.83
CA ILE A 705 5.37 21.19 25.51
C ILE A 705 6.50 20.37 24.92
N ARG A 706 6.38 20.01 23.65
CA ARG A 706 7.43 19.32 22.92
C ARG A 706 7.89 20.15 21.74
N LEU A 707 9.21 20.14 21.53
CA LEU A 707 9.87 20.75 20.38
C LEU A 707 10.72 19.70 19.70
N SER A 708 10.71 19.64 18.39
CA SER A 708 11.57 18.72 17.67
C SER A 708 12.13 19.31 16.37
N TYR A 709 13.40 19.01 16.14
CA TYR A 709 14.09 19.09 14.87
C TYR A 709 14.41 17.67 14.43
N GLN A 710 13.91 17.27 13.26
CA GLN A 710 14.05 15.90 12.77
C GLN A 710 14.45 15.92 11.30
N THR A 711 15.35 15.04 10.94
CA THR A 711 15.58 14.72 9.54
C THR A 711 15.15 13.28 9.25
N ALA A 712 14.71 13.03 8.04
CA ALA A 712 14.47 11.70 7.55
C ALA A 712 14.82 11.62 6.07
N TYR A 713 14.97 10.41 5.58
CA TYR A 713 15.29 10.16 4.18
C TYR A 713 14.68 8.83 3.73
N ARG A 714 14.62 8.64 2.40
CA ARG A 714 14.42 7.32 1.82
C ARG A 714 15.36 7.12 0.64
N PHE A 715 15.89 5.93 0.51
CA PHE A 715 16.42 5.47 -0.76
C PHE A 715 15.26 5.30 -1.77
N PRO A 716 15.49 5.48 -3.08
CA PRO A 716 14.52 5.04 -4.07
C PRO A 716 14.10 3.59 -3.77
N SER A 717 12.81 3.29 -3.88
CA SER A 717 12.29 1.95 -3.61
C SER A 717 12.90 0.90 -4.54
N ASN A 718 12.80 -0.38 -4.21
CA ASN A 718 13.27 -1.46 -5.07
C ASN A 718 12.67 -1.35 -6.48
N GLN A 719 11.40 -0.96 -6.58
CA GLN A 719 10.76 -0.68 -7.87
C GLN A 719 11.37 0.55 -8.55
N ASN A 720 11.54 1.68 -7.84
CA ASN A 720 12.17 2.85 -8.46
C ASN A 720 13.57 2.53 -9.02
N GLN A 721 14.32 1.64 -8.37
CA GLN A 721 15.68 1.26 -8.79
C GLN A 721 15.69 0.29 -9.99
N TYR A 722 14.87 -0.77 -9.95
CA TYR A 722 15.03 -1.94 -10.82
C TYR A 722 13.80 -2.33 -11.64
N ILE A 723 12.72 -1.53 -11.61
CA ILE A 723 11.53 -1.86 -12.41
C ILE A 723 11.85 -1.93 -13.91
N SER A 724 11.31 -2.94 -14.57
CA SER A 724 11.36 -3.12 -16.02
C SER A 724 10.04 -3.73 -16.46
N LEU A 725 8.98 -2.92 -16.42
CA LEU A 725 7.61 -3.36 -16.64
C LEU A 725 7.04 -2.74 -17.90
N ARG A 726 6.53 -3.61 -18.79
CA ARG A 726 5.75 -3.22 -19.96
C ARG A 726 4.28 -3.04 -19.58
N LEU A 727 3.68 -1.92 -19.96
CA LEU A 727 2.30 -1.57 -19.64
C LEU A 727 1.40 -1.73 -20.89
N GLY A 728 0.12 -2.09 -20.69
CA GLY A 728 -0.97 -1.94 -21.64
C GLY A 728 -0.70 -2.43 -23.08
N GLY A 729 -0.13 -3.62 -23.26
CA GLY A 729 0.02 -4.22 -24.58
C GLY A 729 1.25 -3.79 -25.41
N GLY A 730 2.12 -2.87 -24.91
CA GLY A 730 3.44 -2.93 -25.47
C GLY A 730 4.20 -1.67 -25.87
N SER A 731 3.66 -0.47 -25.84
CA SER A 731 4.40 0.76 -26.18
C SER A 731 4.73 1.66 -24.97
N SER A 732 4.29 1.28 -23.77
CA SER A 732 4.57 2.01 -22.54
C SER A 732 5.41 1.16 -21.58
N PHE A 733 6.42 1.77 -20.96
CA PHE A 733 7.39 1.11 -20.08
C PHE A 733 7.55 1.89 -18.79
N LEU A 734 7.57 1.19 -17.66
CA LEU A 734 8.15 1.67 -16.41
C LEU A 734 9.56 1.14 -16.32
N ILE A 735 10.54 2.02 -16.14
CA ILE A 735 11.95 1.64 -16.04
C ILE A 735 12.60 2.12 -14.75
N GLY A 736 13.64 1.40 -14.32
CA GLY A 736 14.45 1.76 -13.19
C GLY A 736 15.20 3.08 -13.37
N CYS A 737 15.51 3.73 -12.26
CA CYS A 737 16.22 5.01 -12.26
C CYS A 737 17.76 4.88 -12.26
N LEU A 738 18.29 3.65 -12.19
CA LEU A 738 19.75 3.43 -12.23
C LEU A 738 20.31 3.67 -13.62
N PRO A 739 21.57 4.13 -13.75
CA PRO A 739 22.16 4.51 -15.03
C PRO A 739 22.15 3.42 -16.11
N GLU A 740 22.23 2.15 -15.72
CA GLU A 740 22.18 1.01 -16.65
C GLU A 740 20.88 0.92 -17.44
N PHE A 741 19.75 1.39 -16.90
CA PHE A 741 18.47 1.44 -17.63
C PHE A 741 18.50 2.45 -18.77
N GLN A 742 19.16 3.59 -18.57
CA GLN A 742 19.33 4.60 -19.62
C GLN A 742 20.11 4.03 -20.81
N THR A 743 21.16 3.25 -20.52
CA THR A 743 21.98 2.55 -21.51
C THR A 743 21.21 1.44 -22.21
N TYR A 744 20.52 0.59 -21.44
CA TYR A 744 19.73 -0.52 -21.97
C TYR A 744 18.61 -0.05 -22.93
N TYR A 745 17.87 0.98 -22.53
CA TYR A 745 16.80 1.58 -23.35
C TYR A 745 17.33 2.58 -24.39
N LYS A 746 18.65 2.81 -24.43
CA LYS A 746 19.33 3.70 -25.39
C LYS A 746 18.83 5.16 -25.36
N LEU A 747 18.37 5.64 -24.19
CA LEU A 747 17.72 6.94 -24.03
C LEU A 747 18.64 8.12 -24.33
N ASN A 748 19.94 7.96 -24.11
CA ASN A 748 20.99 8.94 -24.45
C ASN A 748 21.73 8.62 -25.75
N GLY A 749 21.34 7.54 -26.44
CA GLY A 749 22.03 7.00 -27.63
C GLY A 749 21.19 7.04 -28.90
N THR A 750 21.07 5.87 -29.54
CA THR A 750 20.43 5.68 -30.87
C THR A 750 18.89 5.82 -30.84
N ARG A 751 18.27 5.76 -29.67
CA ARG A 751 16.83 6.01 -29.44
C ARG A 751 16.63 7.09 -28.35
N PRO A 752 16.93 8.35 -28.66
CA PRO A 752 16.88 9.42 -27.68
C PRO A 752 15.48 9.63 -27.12
N GLY A 753 15.41 9.87 -25.80
CA GLY A 753 14.18 10.26 -25.11
C GLY A 753 13.89 11.75 -25.26
N TYR A 754 12.62 12.09 -25.46
CA TYR A 754 12.11 13.48 -25.50
C TYR A 754 11.02 13.63 -24.44
N THR A 755 10.91 14.83 -23.85
CA THR A 755 9.90 15.07 -22.81
C THR A 755 8.48 14.86 -23.33
N ALA A 756 7.59 14.36 -22.51
CA ALA A 756 6.20 14.09 -22.91
C ALA A 756 5.48 15.33 -23.44
N GLU A 757 5.70 16.49 -22.78
CA GLU A 757 5.12 17.77 -23.23
C GLU A 757 5.62 18.17 -24.61
N SER A 758 6.91 18.00 -24.90
CA SER A 758 7.49 18.33 -26.19
C SER A 758 6.97 17.43 -27.31
N ILE A 759 6.69 16.19 -27.03
CA ILE A 759 6.06 15.26 -27.97
C ILE A 759 4.62 15.66 -28.25
N LEU A 760 3.85 16.06 -27.22
CA LEU A 760 2.50 16.57 -27.44
C LEU A 760 2.51 17.85 -28.29
N ALA A 761 3.44 18.78 -28.02
CA ALA A 761 3.62 19.99 -28.81
C ALA A 761 4.04 19.68 -30.25
N TYR A 762 4.90 18.69 -30.46
CA TYR A 762 5.32 18.21 -31.78
C TYR A 762 4.14 17.62 -32.58
N ARG A 763 3.30 16.80 -31.95
CA ARG A 763 2.10 16.20 -32.57
C ARG A 763 1.01 17.22 -32.90
N ALA A 764 0.94 18.32 -32.14
CA ALA A 764 0.01 19.41 -32.41
C ALA A 764 0.50 20.36 -33.52
N GLY A 765 1.74 20.21 -34.00
CA GLY A 765 2.33 21.01 -35.05
C GLY A 765 2.31 20.35 -36.41
N ALA A 766 3.04 20.96 -37.38
CA ALA A 766 3.22 20.37 -38.72
C ALA A 766 4.11 19.11 -38.63
N PRO A 767 3.81 18.04 -39.39
CA PRO A 767 4.67 16.86 -39.45
C PRO A 767 6.11 17.24 -39.85
N GLY A 768 7.09 16.77 -39.07
CA GLY A 768 8.51 17.04 -39.31
C GLY A 768 9.08 18.29 -38.65
N ASP A 769 8.28 19.17 -38.02
CA ASP A 769 8.76 20.33 -37.25
C ASP A 769 9.39 19.88 -35.91
N SER A 770 10.59 19.36 -36.02
CA SER A 770 11.33 18.84 -34.86
C SER A 770 11.88 19.90 -33.91
N SER A 771 11.70 21.18 -34.20
CA SER A 771 12.15 22.29 -33.35
C SER A 771 11.42 22.30 -31.99
N ARG A 772 10.22 21.73 -31.92
CA ARG A 772 9.40 21.58 -30.71
C ARG A 772 9.85 20.48 -29.77
N LEU A 773 10.71 19.56 -30.22
CA LEU A 773 11.16 18.42 -29.44
C LEU A 773 12.28 18.80 -28.46
N VAL A 774 12.05 18.62 -27.18
CA VAL A 774 13.01 18.87 -26.10
C VAL A 774 13.53 17.54 -25.58
N ARG A 775 14.86 17.35 -25.57
CA ARG A 775 15.50 16.16 -25.01
C ARG A 775 15.15 16.00 -23.52
N ALA A 776 14.78 14.80 -23.12
CA ALA A 776 14.67 14.45 -21.70
C ALA A 776 16.06 14.36 -21.08
N THR A 777 16.20 14.84 -19.86
CA THR A 777 17.43 14.71 -19.06
C THR A 777 17.28 13.55 -18.08
N PHE A 778 18.34 12.76 -17.98
CA PHE A 778 18.40 11.59 -17.09
C PHE A 778 19.58 11.79 -16.13
N ASN A 779 19.30 12.39 -14.98
CA ASN A 779 20.31 12.66 -13.96
C ASN A 779 20.44 11.45 -13.00
N GLU A 780 21.61 11.30 -12.39
CA GLU A 780 21.82 10.34 -11.30
C GLU A 780 20.88 10.64 -10.14
N VAL A 781 20.07 9.66 -9.76
CA VAL A 781 19.04 9.81 -8.72
C VAL A 781 19.70 9.75 -7.34
N LYS A 782 19.29 10.64 -6.46
CA LYS A 782 19.72 10.78 -5.06
C LYS A 782 18.60 10.36 -4.12
N PRO A 783 18.96 9.88 -2.90
CA PRO A 783 17.95 9.67 -1.85
C PRO A 783 17.21 10.96 -1.50
N GLU A 784 15.91 10.88 -1.43
CA GLU A 784 15.03 11.97 -1.00
C GLU A 784 15.25 12.27 0.49
N VAL A 785 15.30 13.53 0.88
CA VAL A 785 15.54 13.98 2.25
C VAL A 785 14.46 14.96 2.69
N VAL A 786 13.96 14.81 3.91
CA VAL A 786 13.07 15.77 4.58
C VAL A 786 13.73 16.31 5.85
N THR A 787 13.59 17.61 6.06
CA THR A 787 13.89 18.29 7.33
C THR A 787 12.58 18.84 7.89
N SER A 788 12.24 18.46 9.12
CA SER A 788 10.96 18.80 9.76
C SER A 788 11.20 19.46 11.12
N TYR A 789 10.44 20.52 11.40
CA TYR A 789 10.35 21.19 12.69
C TYR A 789 8.91 21.01 13.21
N GLU A 790 8.78 20.66 14.46
CA GLU A 790 7.48 20.47 15.10
C GLU A 790 7.47 21.09 16.49
N ILE A 791 6.36 21.74 16.81
CA ILE A 791 5.97 22.15 18.16
C ILE A 791 4.63 21.47 18.50
N GLY A 792 4.49 21.00 19.72
CA GLY A 792 3.26 20.40 20.19
C GLY A 792 3.05 20.59 21.67
N TYR A 793 1.81 20.45 22.10
CA TYR A 793 1.40 20.42 23.49
C TYR A 793 0.57 19.17 23.74
N LYS A 794 0.83 18.45 24.83
CA LYS A 794 -0.01 17.35 25.28
C LYS A 794 -0.17 17.44 26.81
N GLY A 795 -1.40 17.46 27.28
CA GLY A 795 -1.65 17.62 28.71
C GLY A 795 -3.02 17.17 29.16
N ILE A 796 -3.16 17.02 30.50
CA ILE A 796 -4.40 16.67 31.18
C ILE A 796 -4.88 17.87 32.00
N ILE A 797 -6.05 18.38 31.66
CA ILE A 797 -6.68 19.53 32.29
C ILE A 797 -7.81 19.02 33.20
N GLY A 798 -7.76 19.43 34.50
CA GLY A 798 -8.79 19.08 35.48
C GLY A 798 -8.99 17.58 35.69
N LYS A 799 -7.99 16.74 35.41
CA LYS A 799 -8.02 15.25 35.49
C LYS A 799 -9.05 14.58 34.58
N LYS A 800 -9.77 15.32 33.74
CA LYS A 800 -10.89 14.84 32.92
C LYS A 800 -10.70 15.08 31.40
N LEU A 801 -9.94 16.10 31.04
CA LEU A 801 -9.73 16.50 29.66
C LEU A 801 -8.27 16.21 29.24
N LEU A 802 -8.07 15.26 28.35
CA LEU A 802 -6.81 15.11 27.63
C LEU A 802 -6.88 15.99 26.37
N PHE A 803 -5.91 16.87 26.21
CA PHE A 803 -5.75 17.73 25.02
C PHE A 803 -4.37 17.51 24.40
N ASP A 804 -4.32 17.36 23.10
CA ASP A 804 -3.09 17.20 22.32
C ASP A 804 -3.19 17.99 21.03
N ALA A 805 -2.25 18.91 20.80
CA ALA A 805 -2.17 19.70 19.58
C ALA A 805 -0.72 19.76 19.08
N TYR A 806 -0.57 19.88 17.76
CA TYR A 806 0.73 20.06 17.11
C TYR A 806 0.64 20.96 15.88
N TYR A 807 1.77 21.57 15.57
CA TYR A 807 2.04 22.23 14.29
C TYR A 807 3.41 21.79 13.80
N TYR A 808 3.54 21.50 12.50
CA TYR A 808 4.82 21.18 11.87
C TYR A 808 5.02 21.93 10.56
N THR A 809 6.29 22.11 10.19
CA THR A 809 6.72 22.52 8.85
C THR A 809 7.86 21.63 8.39
N SER A 810 7.88 21.28 7.11
CA SER A 810 8.88 20.38 6.53
C SER A 810 9.38 20.91 5.19
N ARG A 811 10.64 20.61 4.87
CA ARG A 811 11.29 20.92 3.59
C ARG A 811 11.83 19.63 3.00
N TYR A 812 11.41 19.33 1.78
CA TYR A 812 11.86 18.18 1.02
C TYR A 812 12.89 18.63 0.00
N LYS A 813 14.07 18.00 0.03
CA LYS A 813 15.15 18.17 -0.94
C LYS A 813 15.33 16.85 -1.70
N ASP A 814 15.73 16.96 -2.98
CA ASP A 814 15.88 15.80 -3.85
C ASP A 814 14.59 14.94 -3.89
N PHE A 815 13.42 15.60 -3.91
CA PHE A 815 12.11 14.94 -3.90
C PHE A 815 11.96 14.02 -5.10
N LEU A 816 11.53 12.78 -4.88
CA LEU A 816 11.38 11.79 -5.95
C LEU A 816 10.04 11.96 -6.66
N VAL A 817 10.10 12.30 -7.93
CA VAL A 817 8.96 12.50 -8.84
C VAL A 817 8.99 11.50 -9.99
N SER A 818 7.81 11.17 -10.53
CA SER A 818 7.69 10.39 -11.75
C SER A 818 7.65 11.32 -12.94
N VAL A 819 8.42 11.00 -13.98
CA VAL A 819 8.46 11.73 -15.24
C VAL A 819 8.30 10.76 -16.41
N ALA A 820 7.87 11.28 -17.56
CA ALA A 820 7.68 10.50 -18.77
C ALA A 820 8.47 11.11 -19.94
N ALA A 821 9.03 10.22 -20.76
CA ALA A 821 9.67 10.55 -22.01
C ALA A 821 9.14 9.64 -23.13
N GLY A 822 9.13 10.13 -24.36
CA GLY A 822 8.87 9.30 -25.52
C GLY A 822 10.12 9.09 -26.35
N GLN A 823 10.26 7.91 -26.95
CA GLN A 823 11.34 7.56 -27.86
C GLN A 823 10.81 6.78 -29.05
N THR A 824 11.57 6.72 -30.13
CA THR A 824 11.26 5.88 -31.29
C THR A 824 11.36 4.39 -30.94
N GLN A 825 10.61 3.54 -31.65
CA GLN A 825 10.66 2.08 -31.46
C GLN A 825 11.93 1.45 -32.06
N SER A 826 12.50 2.06 -33.08
CA SER A 826 13.69 1.58 -33.78
C SER A 826 14.89 2.50 -33.60
N ASP A 827 16.11 1.93 -33.67
CA ASP A 827 17.35 2.67 -33.59
C ASP A 827 17.51 3.58 -34.80
N ASN A 828 18.02 4.78 -34.57
CA ASN A 828 18.29 5.77 -35.60
C ASN A 828 17.11 6.09 -36.55
N ALA A 829 15.88 5.88 -36.13
CA ALA A 829 14.67 6.06 -36.92
C ALA A 829 14.34 7.55 -37.23
N GLY A 830 15.18 8.48 -36.79
CA GLY A 830 14.91 9.91 -36.90
C GLY A 830 13.80 10.35 -35.88
N ARG A 831 13.14 11.47 -36.18
CA ARG A 831 12.13 12.07 -35.27
C ARG A 831 10.70 11.93 -35.78
N LEU A 832 10.52 11.66 -37.08
CA LEU A 832 9.22 11.55 -37.71
C LEU A 832 8.30 10.49 -37.06
N PRO A 833 8.79 9.30 -36.61
CA PRO A 833 7.95 8.32 -35.94
C PRO A 833 7.31 8.82 -34.62
N LEU A 834 7.91 9.81 -33.97
CA LEU A 834 7.35 10.41 -32.75
C LEU A 834 6.06 11.20 -32.99
N TYR A 835 5.76 11.54 -34.24
CA TYR A 835 4.52 12.21 -34.61
C TYR A 835 3.29 11.31 -34.39
N SER A 836 3.45 9.98 -34.44
CA SER A 836 2.41 9.00 -34.18
C SER A 836 2.60 8.33 -32.83
N SER A 837 1.52 8.22 -32.04
CA SER A 837 1.50 7.46 -30.79
C SER A 837 1.76 5.96 -31.01
N PHE A 838 1.38 5.43 -32.19
CA PHE A 838 1.56 4.02 -32.55
C PHE A 838 3.03 3.63 -32.72
N SER A 839 3.88 4.55 -33.18
CA SER A 839 5.30 4.34 -33.38
C SER A 839 6.22 4.92 -32.31
N THR A 840 5.63 5.37 -31.20
CA THR A 840 6.34 5.94 -30.04
C THR A 840 6.31 4.97 -28.87
N ASN A 841 7.47 4.72 -28.24
CA ASN A 841 7.54 4.13 -26.92
C ASN A 841 7.45 5.23 -25.86
N ASN A 842 6.53 5.10 -24.90
CA ASN A 842 6.44 5.96 -23.72
C ASN A 842 7.25 5.31 -22.60
N VAL A 843 8.17 6.06 -22.01
CA VAL A 843 9.05 5.57 -20.94
C VAL A 843 8.83 6.43 -19.72
N SER A 844 8.36 5.82 -18.62
CA SER A 844 8.21 6.48 -17.33
C SER A 844 9.31 6.02 -16.38
N TYR A 845 9.91 6.96 -15.65
CA TYR A 845 11.00 6.72 -14.72
C TYR A 845 10.95 7.70 -13.55
N THR A 846 11.70 7.40 -12.49
CA THR A 846 11.82 8.27 -11.32
C THR A 846 13.06 9.15 -11.45
N GLN A 847 12.91 10.44 -11.08
CA GLN A 847 14.03 11.38 -10.94
C GLN A 847 13.84 12.29 -9.71
N ASN A 848 14.85 13.08 -9.36
CA ASN A 848 14.72 14.10 -8.32
C ASN A 848 14.18 15.40 -8.89
N SER A 849 13.25 16.03 -8.16
CA SER A 849 12.89 17.42 -8.38
C SER A 849 14.07 18.34 -8.08
N ALA A 850 14.25 19.36 -8.88
CA ALA A 850 15.22 20.45 -8.62
C ALA A 850 14.70 21.44 -7.56
N ALA A 851 13.40 21.43 -7.29
CA ALA A 851 12.76 22.33 -6.34
C ALA A 851 12.89 21.85 -4.88
N ILE A 852 12.87 22.78 -3.95
CA ILE A 852 12.64 22.48 -2.53
C ILE A 852 11.15 22.56 -2.28
N ILE A 853 10.51 21.39 -2.16
CA ILE A 853 9.10 21.28 -1.88
C ILE A 853 8.86 21.45 -0.37
N LYS A 854 7.81 22.16 0.03
CA LYS A 854 7.50 22.45 1.43
C LYS A 854 6.17 21.85 1.82
N SER A 855 6.05 21.36 3.04
CA SER A 855 4.77 21.02 3.64
C SER A 855 4.62 21.64 5.02
N TYR A 856 3.40 21.89 5.41
CA TYR A 856 3.03 22.25 6.76
C TYR A 856 1.70 21.63 7.12
N GLY A 857 1.50 21.42 8.40
CA GLY A 857 0.23 20.89 8.88
C GLY A 857 0.08 21.07 10.39
N TRP A 858 -1.13 20.86 10.84
CA TRP A 858 -1.48 20.94 12.25
C TRP A 858 -2.56 19.93 12.57
N GLY A 859 -2.68 19.61 13.86
CA GLY A 859 -3.76 18.78 14.35
C GLY A 859 -4.04 19.05 15.81
N ALA A 860 -5.30 18.92 16.19
CA ALA A 860 -5.77 18.98 17.57
C ALA A 860 -6.67 17.79 17.87
N GLY A 861 -6.57 17.25 19.08
CA GLY A 861 -7.37 16.15 19.57
C GLY A 861 -7.77 16.35 21.03
N VAL A 862 -8.97 15.91 21.35
CA VAL A 862 -9.54 15.98 22.69
C VAL A 862 -10.14 14.63 23.09
N GLU A 863 -9.98 14.28 24.37
CA GLU A 863 -10.76 13.22 25.02
C GLU A 863 -11.24 13.75 26.36
N TYR A 864 -12.55 13.92 26.47
CA TYR A 864 -13.18 14.43 27.70
C TYR A 864 -14.01 13.34 28.39
N ARG A 865 -13.68 13.04 29.61
CA ARG A 865 -14.44 12.12 30.47
C ARG A 865 -15.51 12.87 31.24
N ALA A 866 -16.74 12.71 30.78
CA ALA A 866 -17.92 13.29 31.40
C ALA A 866 -18.40 12.41 32.60
N ILE A 867 -19.60 12.71 33.10
CA ILE A 867 -20.27 11.98 34.18
C ILE A 867 -20.59 10.55 33.70
N LYS A 868 -20.61 9.57 34.60
CA LYS A 868 -21.03 8.18 34.37
C LYS A 868 -20.26 7.46 33.26
N ASN A 869 -18.94 7.67 33.15
CA ASN A 869 -18.07 7.01 32.18
C ASN A 869 -18.34 7.36 30.69
N TYR A 870 -19.15 8.39 30.41
CA TYR A 870 -19.24 8.91 29.07
C TYR A 870 -17.92 9.56 28.66
N VAL A 871 -17.44 9.23 27.47
CA VAL A 871 -16.24 9.80 26.88
C VAL A 871 -16.62 10.46 25.55
N VAL A 872 -16.50 11.78 25.51
CA VAL A 872 -16.56 12.55 24.25
C VAL A 872 -15.13 12.67 23.74
N TYR A 873 -14.92 12.30 22.50
CA TYR A 873 -13.59 12.40 21.87
C TYR A 873 -13.69 12.96 20.46
N GLY A 874 -12.64 13.60 20.02
CA GLY A 874 -12.58 14.09 18.66
C GLY A 874 -11.21 14.57 18.28
N ASN A 875 -10.98 14.66 16.98
CA ASN A 875 -9.76 15.23 16.43
C ASN A 875 -10.05 15.95 15.11
N VAL A 876 -9.23 16.93 14.80
CA VAL A 876 -9.22 17.66 13.54
C VAL A 876 -7.78 17.86 13.12
N PHE A 877 -7.49 17.74 11.81
CA PHE A 877 -6.15 17.92 11.30
C PHE A 877 -6.13 18.35 9.82
N SER A 878 -5.02 18.95 9.43
CA SER A 878 -4.80 19.49 8.09
C SER A 878 -3.33 19.30 7.69
N ASP A 879 -3.10 18.92 6.43
CA ASP A 879 -1.78 18.85 5.80
C ASP A 879 -1.83 19.53 4.44
N VAL A 880 -0.82 20.33 4.12
CA VAL A 880 -0.72 21.11 2.89
C VAL A 880 0.68 21.00 2.31
N LEU A 881 0.78 20.80 0.99
CA LEU A 881 2.02 20.84 0.22
C LEU A 881 2.10 22.15 -0.57
N LYS A 882 3.29 22.74 -0.67
CA LYS A 882 3.55 23.98 -1.40
C LYS A 882 4.84 23.89 -2.22
N ASP A 883 4.98 24.86 -3.12
CA ASP A 883 6.17 25.05 -3.94
C ASP A 883 6.48 23.83 -4.84
N VAL A 884 5.41 23.16 -5.32
CA VAL A 884 5.50 22.07 -6.28
C VAL A 884 5.56 22.65 -7.69
N PRO A 885 6.57 22.30 -8.51
CA PRO A 885 6.59 22.67 -9.92
C PRO A 885 5.35 22.12 -10.68
N ALA A 886 4.81 22.92 -11.60
CA ALA A 886 3.56 22.61 -12.30
C ALA A 886 3.61 21.31 -13.15
N ASN A 887 4.82 20.86 -13.52
CA ASN A 887 5.08 19.68 -14.34
C ASN A 887 5.56 18.47 -13.52
N GLU A 888 5.42 18.50 -12.21
CA GLU A 888 5.82 17.39 -11.32
C GLU A 888 4.59 16.81 -10.59
N VAL A 889 4.61 15.50 -10.40
CA VAL A 889 3.58 14.74 -9.69
C VAL A 889 4.14 14.28 -8.35
N THR A 890 3.46 14.65 -7.28
CA THR A 890 3.94 14.40 -5.90
C THR A 890 3.25 13.26 -5.18
N TYR A 891 2.06 12.89 -5.66
CA TYR A 891 1.15 11.95 -4.98
C TYR A 891 0.74 12.42 -3.57
N PHE A 892 0.69 13.73 -3.38
CA PHE A 892 0.17 14.33 -2.14
C PHE A 892 -1.36 14.47 -2.26
N ASN A 893 -2.09 13.51 -1.73
CA ASN A 893 -3.53 13.33 -1.94
C ASN A 893 -4.35 13.62 -0.69
N ALA A 894 -3.84 14.43 0.23
CA ALA A 894 -4.57 14.77 1.45
C ALA A 894 -5.73 15.74 1.19
N PRO A 895 -6.93 15.46 1.70
CA PRO A 895 -7.94 16.47 1.88
C PRO A 895 -7.43 17.60 2.77
N LYS A 896 -7.87 18.84 2.51
CA LYS A 896 -7.39 20.00 3.28
C LYS A 896 -7.75 19.89 4.76
N TYR A 897 -8.98 19.47 5.06
CA TYR A 897 -9.47 19.29 6.43
C TYR A 897 -10.07 17.89 6.61
N ARG A 898 -9.78 17.28 7.75
CA ARG A 898 -10.37 16.00 8.18
C ARG A 898 -10.67 16.08 9.67
N TYR A 899 -11.81 15.49 10.10
CA TYR A 899 -12.12 15.40 11.52
C TYR A 899 -12.92 14.14 11.86
N ASN A 900 -12.79 13.71 13.11
CA ASN A 900 -13.61 12.68 13.73
C ASN A 900 -14.19 13.24 15.03
N ILE A 901 -15.48 12.98 15.30
CA ILE A 901 -16.14 13.34 16.57
C ILE A 901 -16.93 12.11 17.02
N GLY A 902 -16.68 11.67 18.24
CA GLY A 902 -17.31 10.47 18.77
C GLY A 902 -17.74 10.57 20.22
N LEU A 903 -18.64 9.67 20.56
CA LEU A 903 -19.16 9.46 21.90
C LEU A 903 -19.11 7.97 22.22
N ARG A 904 -18.51 7.60 23.36
CA ARG A 904 -18.49 6.23 23.83
C ARG A 904 -18.79 6.11 25.31
N ASN A 905 -19.31 4.96 25.66
CA ASN A 905 -19.38 4.48 27.04
C ASN A 905 -19.17 2.96 27.04
N ASP A 906 -18.16 2.49 27.74
CA ASP A 906 -17.75 1.08 27.72
C ASP A 906 -18.60 0.22 28.69
N ASP A 907 -19.32 0.85 29.64
CA ASP A 907 -20.22 0.20 30.60
C ASP A 907 -21.31 1.20 31.06
N LEU A 908 -22.31 1.39 30.18
CA LEU A 908 -23.46 2.28 30.45
C LEU A 908 -24.34 1.74 31.56
N CYS A 909 -24.65 0.44 31.49
CA CYS A 909 -25.39 -0.28 32.52
C CYS A 909 -25.21 -1.80 32.36
N LYS A 910 -24.86 -2.51 33.43
CA LYS A 910 -24.84 -3.98 33.50
C LYS A 910 -24.13 -4.67 32.33
N GLY A 911 -22.99 -4.12 31.87
CA GLY A 911 -22.18 -4.67 30.75
C GLY A 911 -22.58 -4.21 29.34
N LEU A 912 -23.55 -3.30 29.24
CA LEU A 912 -23.91 -2.66 27.97
C LEU A 912 -22.94 -1.49 27.68
N GLY A 913 -22.29 -1.49 26.55
CA GLY A 913 -21.45 -0.40 26.07
C GLY A 913 -21.81 0.02 24.64
N PHE A 914 -21.35 1.21 24.25
CA PHE A 914 -21.52 1.69 22.88
C PHE A 914 -20.37 2.62 22.46
N ASN A 915 -20.21 2.76 21.15
CA ASN A 915 -19.34 3.75 20.53
C ASN A 915 -19.99 4.22 19.23
N VAL A 916 -20.09 5.54 19.05
CA VAL A 916 -20.61 6.19 17.85
C VAL A 916 -19.60 7.25 17.44
N VAL A 917 -19.21 7.29 16.18
CA VAL A 917 -18.28 8.28 15.63
C VAL A 917 -18.77 8.77 14.27
N TYR A 918 -18.72 10.09 14.09
CA TYR A 918 -18.87 10.75 12.80
C TYR A 918 -17.49 11.10 12.26
N LYS A 919 -17.23 10.72 11.01
CA LYS A 919 -15.98 11.01 10.27
C LYS A 919 -16.31 11.89 9.09
N TRP A 920 -15.47 12.87 8.83
CA TRP A 920 -15.62 13.74 7.68
C TRP A 920 -14.26 14.13 7.09
N GLN A 921 -14.22 14.25 5.76
CA GLN A 921 -13.10 14.82 5.03
C GLN A 921 -13.57 15.75 3.92
N ASP A 922 -12.74 16.77 3.63
CA ASP A 922 -12.94 17.71 2.55
C ASP A 922 -12.70 17.07 1.17
N ASN A 923 -13.10 17.79 0.12
CA ASN A 923 -12.67 17.40 -1.23
C ASN A 923 -11.16 17.51 -1.39
N ASN A 924 -10.59 16.76 -2.34
CA ASN A 924 -9.18 16.88 -2.70
C ASN A 924 -8.96 16.53 -4.16
N TYR A 925 -7.91 17.14 -4.74
CA TYR A 925 -7.39 16.66 -6.01
C TYR A 925 -6.52 15.44 -5.77
N TYR A 926 -6.86 14.32 -6.42
CA TYR A 926 -6.13 13.06 -6.34
C TYR A 926 -5.17 12.94 -7.53
N GLU A 927 -3.87 12.79 -7.25
CA GLU A 927 -2.83 12.46 -8.22
C GLU A 927 -2.55 10.97 -8.20
N GLY A 928 -2.74 10.31 -9.32
CA GLY A 928 -2.46 8.87 -9.46
C GLY A 928 -1.74 8.56 -10.76
N THR A 929 -0.88 7.54 -10.75
CA THR A 929 -0.24 7.01 -11.98
C THR A 929 -1.26 6.42 -12.95
N PHE A 930 -2.37 5.93 -12.42
CA PHE A 930 -3.45 5.33 -13.20
C PHE A 930 -4.39 6.39 -13.79
N VAL A 931 -4.92 7.28 -12.94
CA VAL A 931 -5.74 8.43 -13.34
C VAL A 931 -5.84 9.43 -12.19
N SER A 932 -6.00 10.71 -12.52
CA SER A 932 -6.11 11.83 -11.60
C SER A 932 -7.45 12.55 -11.75
N GLY A 933 -7.88 13.23 -10.70
CA GLY A 933 -9.12 14.02 -10.71
C GLY A 933 -9.53 14.49 -9.33
N THR A 934 -10.61 15.27 -9.24
CA THR A 934 -11.14 15.75 -7.97
C THR A 934 -12.05 14.72 -7.32
N LEU A 935 -11.71 14.30 -6.12
CA LEU A 935 -12.56 13.48 -5.25
C LEU A 935 -13.46 14.41 -4.44
N PRO A 936 -14.78 14.15 -4.35
CA PRO A 936 -15.70 14.95 -3.55
C PRO A 936 -15.48 14.75 -2.05
N TYR A 937 -15.92 15.73 -1.25
CA TYR A 937 -16.01 15.55 0.20
C TYR A 937 -16.98 14.41 0.56
N PHE A 938 -16.77 13.80 1.71
CA PHE A 938 -17.69 12.85 2.26
C PHE A 938 -17.64 12.80 3.79
N GLY A 939 -18.71 12.28 4.37
CA GLY A 939 -18.77 11.99 5.78
C GLY A 939 -19.77 10.87 6.07
N TRP A 940 -19.49 10.09 7.12
CA TRP A 940 -20.36 8.99 7.52
C TRP A 940 -20.31 8.72 9.02
N TRP A 941 -21.29 7.94 9.47
CA TRP A 941 -21.38 7.47 10.84
C TRP A 941 -20.93 6.01 10.93
N ASP A 942 -20.08 5.71 11.91
CA ASP A 942 -19.78 4.37 12.35
C ASP A 942 -20.33 4.19 13.77
N ALA A 943 -20.97 3.05 14.06
CA ALA A 943 -21.48 2.78 15.40
C ALA A 943 -21.41 1.29 15.77
N GLN A 944 -21.21 1.04 17.06
CA GLN A 944 -21.26 -0.30 17.63
C GLN A 944 -21.87 -0.24 19.02
N VAL A 945 -22.76 -1.20 19.31
CA VAL A 945 -23.26 -1.51 20.64
C VAL A 945 -22.67 -2.85 21.05
N SER A 946 -22.24 -2.95 22.31
CA SER A 946 -21.67 -4.18 22.86
C SER A 946 -22.39 -4.56 24.16
N TYR A 947 -22.61 -5.85 24.34
CA TYR A 947 -23.19 -6.39 25.57
C TYR A 947 -22.34 -7.52 26.13
N ARG A 948 -21.90 -7.36 27.39
CA ARG A 948 -21.12 -8.36 28.12
C ARG A 948 -21.92 -8.83 29.33
N PRO A 949 -22.54 -10.02 29.30
CA PRO A 949 -23.24 -10.56 30.44
C PRO A 949 -22.28 -10.76 31.64
N HIS A 950 -22.69 -10.29 32.83
CA HIS A 950 -21.89 -10.44 34.05
C HIS A 950 -21.55 -11.90 34.36
N GLY A 951 -20.36 -12.14 34.87
CA GLY A 951 -19.89 -13.48 35.23
C GLY A 951 -19.56 -14.37 34.05
N THR A 952 -19.62 -13.84 32.81
CA THR A 952 -19.27 -14.60 31.60
C THR A 952 -18.06 -13.99 30.91
N LYS A 953 -17.38 -14.79 30.08
CA LYS A 953 -16.33 -14.33 29.17
C LYS A 953 -16.85 -13.94 27.79
N SER A 954 -18.17 -13.91 27.63
CA SER A 954 -18.87 -13.66 26.37
C SER A 954 -19.07 -12.16 26.12
N VAL A 955 -19.00 -11.74 24.87
CA VAL A 955 -19.39 -10.40 24.45
C VAL A 955 -20.13 -10.48 23.10
N PHE A 956 -21.29 -9.85 23.05
CA PHE A 956 -22.09 -9.70 21.85
C PHE A 956 -21.93 -8.28 21.32
N ARG A 957 -21.86 -8.11 19.99
CA ARG A 957 -21.80 -6.79 19.39
C ARG A 957 -22.71 -6.73 18.16
N VAL A 958 -23.29 -5.56 17.98
CA VAL A 958 -24.00 -5.17 16.75
C VAL A 958 -23.46 -3.83 16.32
N GLY A 959 -23.11 -3.69 15.05
CA GLY A 959 -22.54 -2.43 14.58
C GLY A 959 -22.41 -2.38 13.08
N GLY A 960 -21.85 -1.29 12.62
CA GLY A 960 -21.54 -1.09 11.21
C GLY A 960 -20.66 0.12 10.99
N THR A 961 -19.99 0.11 9.86
CA THR A 961 -19.25 1.26 9.33
C THR A 961 -20.05 1.86 8.20
N ASN A 962 -19.99 3.19 8.06
CA ASN A 962 -20.73 3.93 7.06
C ASN A 962 -22.24 3.56 7.08
N LEU A 963 -22.87 3.79 8.24
CA LEU A 963 -24.28 3.38 8.49
C LEU A 963 -25.27 3.93 7.49
N GLY A 964 -24.99 5.09 6.89
CA GLY A 964 -25.82 5.69 5.84
C GLY A 964 -25.60 5.06 4.46
N ASN A 965 -24.70 4.10 4.32
CA ASN A 965 -24.34 3.46 3.05
C ASN A 965 -23.96 4.47 1.94
N PHE A 966 -23.23 5.52 2.30
CA PHE A 966 -22.77 6.53 1.36
C PHE A 966 -21.55 6.02 0.60
N TYR A 967 -21.66 5.90 -0.72
CA TYR A 967 -20.56 5.42 -1.55
C TYR A 967 -19.49 6.49 -1.74
N ALA A 968 -18.31 6.28 -1.15
CA ALA A 968 -17.18 7.19 -1.22
C ALA A 968 -15.90 6.44 -1.64
N ARG A 969 -15.06 7.09 -2.43
CA ARG A 969 -13.74 6.56 -2.81
C ARG A 969 -12.62 7.44 -2.27
N THR A 970 -11.53 6.80 -1.89
CA THR A 970 -10.31 7.47 -1.38
C THR A 970 -9.23 7.62 -2.45
N GLY A 971 -9.49 7.14 -3.67
CA GLY A 971 -8.60 7.28 -4.82
C GLY A 971 -9.24 6.77 -6.09
N TYR A 972 -8.85 7.36 -7.21
CA TYR A 972 -9.34 6.91 -8.52
C TYR A 972 -8.77 5.53 -8.90
N GLY A 973 -9.55 4.78 -9.68
CA GLY A 973 -9.28 3.38 -10.01
C GLY A 973 -9.66 2.41 -8.89
N SER A 974 -9.86 2.88 -7.65
CA SER A 974 -10.34 2.09 -6.52
C SER A 974 -11.88 2.14 -6.42
N PRO A 975 -12.52 1.15 -5.78
CA PRO A 975 -13.97 1.13 -5.62
C PRO A 975 -14.48 2.28 -4.76
N ALA A 976 -15.74 2.63 -4.94
CA ALA A 976 -16.47 3.42 -3.97
C ALA A 976 -16.98 2.51 -2.86
N VAL A 977 -16.56 2.79 -1.62
CA VAL A 977 -16.84 1.96 -0.43
C VAL A 977 -18.18 2.33 0.16
N GLY A 978 -19.09 1.37 0.26
CA GLY A 978 -20.39 1.50 0.93
C GLY A 978 -20.36 1.01 2.37
N GLY A 979 -21.54 0.80 2.94
CA GLY A 979 -21.71 0.34 4.32
C GLY A 979 -21.42 -1.15 4.51
N LEU A 980 -20.92 -1.49 5.71
CA LEU A 980 -20.79 -2.85 6.18
C LEU A 980 -21.47 -2.95 7.55
N TYR A 981 -22.47 -3.83 7.68
CA TYR A 981 -23.23 -4.04 8.91
C TYR A 981 -22.96 -5.43 9.44
N TYR A 982 -22.83 -5.58 10.76
CA TYR A 982 -22.46 -6.88 11.34
C TYR A 982 -23.03 -7.12 12.72
N ILE A 983 -23.12 -8.38 13.05
CA ILE A 983 -23.24 -8.91 14.39
C ILE A 983 -21.96 -9.69 14.72
N SER A 984 -21.53 -9.70 15.97
CA SER A 984 -20.40 -10.52 16.37
C SER A 984 -20.57 -11.11 17.77
N TYR A 985 -20.02 -12.29 17.93
CA TYR A 985 -19.86 -12.96 19.20
C TYR A 985 -18.39 -13.20 19.49
N GLY A 986 -17.94 -12.75 20.64
CA GLY A 986 -16.57 -12.97 21.13
C GLY A 986 -16.57 -13.68 22.48
N TYR A 987 -15.63 -14.60 22.63
CA TYR A 987 -15.38 -15.30 23.87
C TYR A 987 -13.97 -15.06 24.35
N ASN A 988 -13.81 -14.71 25.65
CA ASN A 988 -12.53 -14.49 26.33
C ASN A 988 -11.60 -13.52 25.53
N ILE A 989 -12.20 -12.49 24.95
CA ILE A 989 -11.43 -11.47 24.23
C ILE A 989 -10.90 -10.43 25.23
N PHE A 990 -9.55 -10.35 25.34
CA PHE A 990 -8.85 -9.46 26.28
C PHE A 990 -8.79 -8.02 25.77
#